data_1955f739bec2588423749274ffaa20f3
#
_entry.id   1955f739bec2588423749274ffaa20f3
#
_cell.length_a   1.000
_cell.length_b   1.000
_cell.length_c   1.000
_cell.angle_alpha   90.00
_cell.angle_beta   90.00
_cell.angle_gamma   90.00
#
_symmetry.space_group_name_H-M   'P 1'
#
loop_
_entity.id
_entity.type
_entity.pdbx_description
1 polymer ?
#
loop_
_entity_poly.entity_id
_entity_poly.type
_entity_poly.pdbx_seq_one_letter_code
_entity_poly.pdbx_strand_id
1 'polypeptide(L)'
;MTKLILLDAYAIIYRSYYALLRTPRINSKGLNTSAIMGFCNTLHEVLTKEQPDYIGVAFDHGKTFRHEKFPAYKAQRQETPEDIKRSVPIIQDILGALRIPVLQKDGFEADDVIGTLAHQADEMGILTYMLTPDKDYGQLIADNVKMYKPRHGGGYDIIGKEEVQQKYGIATPAQVIDLLALMGDSADNFPGCPGVGEKTAVKLINQFGSVANLLESTDQLKGKMKEKVMNATEDIKLSYFLATIRQDVPISLDLEAMKCKEPDAETLAKLFDELEFKTLTNKFLGKAEKTKKKSQRQLDLFAEITSDGQEETKNEQYESIKTTQQEYHLIDNVDNALALYDFLRTKEILCLDTETTSVHPMEAELVGFSFAVKEKEAWYIAVKDNREEALKMLSIFKPLFEDEKILKVGQNIKYDMEVLHNYGITVKGRIFDTMLAHYIIQPELHHGMDYLAEVYLHYKTVHIEELIGPKGKGQKNMRALPPEAVYAYACEDADITLRLYHILEPKLKEVGGEDLFWQIEMPLVPVLADMEQTGVCLDTEALKETSRIFNERLHLYETRIYEEAGETFNIASPKQVGEILFGKLHLVDNPKRTKTGQYVTSEEVLQSLSGKHPIVDNILAHRGLKKLLGTYVDALPKLINPRTGRIHTSFNQAVTATGRLSSSDPNLQNIPVRDDDGKEIRKCFIPEEGCLFFSADYSQIELRIMAHLSGDENMIEAFRSGQDIHRATAAKIWHEPIERVEDAQRKKAKQANFGIIYGITAFGLAQRMGIANGEARDLIADYFRTFPRVHAYMEQAKQLAREKGYAETIFHRRRYLPDITSRNNTVRGFAERNAINAPIQGSEADIIKVAMIRIHRRFAEEGIRSKMILQVHDELNFSVYPEEKALVERIVVEEMEHAYTLSVPLVADAGWGRNWLEAH
;
A
#
# COMPACT_ATOMS: atom_id res chain seq x y z
N MET A 1 16.92 22.41 -33.00
CA MET A 1 15.54 22.43 -33.54
C MET A 1 14.63 22.85 -32.40
N THR A 2 13.84 23.88 -32.60
CA THR A 2 12.93 24.42 -31.59
C THR A 2 11.88 23.37 -31.22
N LYS A 3 11.68 23.12 -29.94
CA LYS A 3 10.83 22.05 -29.42
C LYS A 3 9.67 22.60 -28.60
N LEU A 4 8.44 22.21 -28.95
CA LEU A 4 7.21 22.48 -28.23
C LEU A 4 6.67 21.18 -27.59
N ILE A 5 6.20 21.24 -26.37
CA ILE A 5 5.46 20.13 -25.75
C ILE A 5 4.06 20.60 -25.35
N LEU A 6 3.05 19.87 -25.81
CA LEU A 6 1.64 20.05 -25.47
C LEU A 6 1.15 18.84 -24.69
N LEU A 7 0.69 19.06 -23.45
CA LEU A 7 0.23 18.00 -22.55
C LEU A 7 -1.30 17.95 -22.49
N ASP A 8 -1.85 16.75 -22.56
CA ASP A 8 -3.23 16.46 -22.20
C ASP A 8 -3.32 16.23 -20.68
N ALA A 9 -3.87 17.21 -19.97
CA ALA A 9 -3.89 17.22 -18.51
C ALA A 9 -4.67 16.03 -17.94
N TYR A 10 -5.92 15.84 -18.41
CA TYR A 10 -6.77 14.79 -17.84
C TYR A 10 -6.24 13.40 -18.09
N ALA A 11 -5.67 13.14 -19.26
CA ALA A 11 -5.06 11.86 -19.57
C ALA A 11 -3.93 11.48 -18.59
N ILE A 12 -3.11 12.46 -18.15
CA ILE A 12 -2.04 12.27 -17.19
C ILE A 12 -2.58 12.20 -15.75
N ILE A 13 -3.53 13.05 -15.39
CA ILE A 13 -4.17 13.08 -14.06
C ILE A 13 -4.87 11.74 -13.77
N TYR A 14 -5.70 11.26 -14.68
CA TYR A 14 -6.37 9.97 -14.54
C TYR A 14 -5.38 8.81 -14.43
N ARG A 15 -4.37 8.80 -15.30
CA ARG A 15 -3.31 7.77 -15.25
C ARG A 15 -2.62 7.75 -13.90
N SER A 16 -2.28 8.91 -13.35
CA SER A 16 -1.60 9.04 -12.06
C SER A 16 -2.48 8.60 -10.89
N TYR A 17 -3.73 9.00 -10.90
CA TYR A 17 -4.73 8.61 -9.90
C TYR A 17 -4.92 7.08 -9.85
N TYR A 18 -5.21 6.47 -11.00
CA TYR A 18 -5.44 5.02 -11.05
C TYR A 18 -4.19 4.17 -10.81
N ALA A 19 -3.01 4.70 -11.07
CA ALA A 19 -1.75 4.01 -10.76
C ALA A 19 -1.56 3.82 -9.24
N LEU A 20 -2.05 4.75 -8.43
CA LEU A 20 -1.93 4.74 -6.97
C LEU A 20 -3.25 4.42 -6.24
N LEU A 21 -4.27 3.95 -6.96
CA LEU A 21 -5.59 3.68 -6.39
C LEU A 21 -5.58 2.70 -5.21
N ARG A 22 -4.65 1.74 -5.22
CA ARG A 22 -4.51 0.73 -4.15
C ARG A 22 -3.66 1.22 -2.96
N THR A 23 -2.84 2.23 -3.18
CA THR A 23 -1.95 2.85 -2.18
C THR A 23 -1.99 4.37 -2.36
N PRO A 24 -3.13 5.01 -2.06
CA PRO A 24 -3.30 6.43 -2.27
C PRO A 24 -2.34 7.24 -1.39
N ARG A 25 -1.87 8.37 -1.90
CA ARG A 25 -1.08 9.34 -1.15
C ARG A 25 -2.01 10.38 -0.58
N ILE A 26 -2.28 10.28 0.70
CA ILE A 26 -3.18 11.20 1.41
C ILE A 26 -2.30 12.06 2.32
N ASN A 27 -2.46 13.38 2.24
CA ASN A 27 -1.73 14.30 3.12
C ASN A 27 -2.40 14.41 4.51
N SER A 28 -1.76 15.09 5.46
CA SER A 28 -2.26 15.24 6.83
C SER A 28 -3.65 15.92 6.94
N LYS A 29 -4.05 16.65 5.89
CA LYS A 29 -5.38 17.30 5.79
C LYS A 29 -6.45 16.40 5.16
N GLY A 30 -6.14 15.12 4.92
CA GLY A 30 -7.06 14.15 4.31
C GLY A 30 -7.26 14.33 2.79
N LEU A 31 -6.43 15.12 2.12
CA LEU A 31 -6.49 15.27 0.66
C LEU A 31 -5.71 14.15 -0.01
N ASN A 32 -6.36 13.44 -0.94
CA ASN A 32 -5.67 12.48 -1.81
C ASN A 32 -4.82 13.23 -2.85
N THR A 33 -3.51 13.23 -2.64
CA THR A 33 -2.54 13.93 -3.49
C THR A 33 -1.95 13.07 -4.61
N SER A 34 -2.41 11.83 -4.77
CA SER A 34 -1.87 10.85 -5.74
C SER A 34 -1.85 11.37 -7.18
N ALA A 35 -2.96 11.98 -7.61
CA ALA A 35 -3.11 12.56 -8.95
C ALA A 35 -2.14 13.73 -9.16
N ILE A 36 -2.06 14.63 -8.19
CA ILE A 36 -1.20 15.82 -8.22
C ILE A 36 0.27 15.41 -8.25
N MET A 37 0.66 14.51 -7.35
CA MET A 37 2.04 14.01 -7.27
C MET A 37 2.47 13.32 -8.57
N GLY A 38 1.64 12.46 -9.13
CA GLY A 38 1.94 11.77 -10.36
C GLY A 38 2.00 12.71 -11.58
N PHE A 39 1.12 13.70 -11.64
CA PHE A 39 1.16 14.75 -12.65
C PHE A 39 2.46 15.56 -12.56
N CYS A 40 2.82 16.07 -11.39
CA CYS A 40 4.05 16.82 -11.16
C CYS A 40 5.31 16.00 -11.48
N ASN A 41 5.36 14.72 -11.12
CA ASN A 41 6.49 13.85 -11.48
C ASN A 41 6.63 13.69 -12.99
N THR A 42 5.52 13.48 -13.71
CA THR A 42 5.50 13.40 -15.17
C THR A 42 5.98 14.72 -15.81
N LEU A 43 5.46 15.84 -15.32
CA LEU A 43 5.84 17.17 -15.79
C LEU A 43 7.35 17.44 -15.57
N HIS A 44 7.86 17.16 -14.38
CA HIS A 44 9.29 17.30 -14.07
C HIS A 44 10.16 16.41 -14.97
N GLU A 45 9.76 15.15 -15.19
CA GLU A 45 10.48 14.22 -16.04
C GLU A 45 10.59 14.75 -17.47
N VAL A 46 9.48 15.25 -18.00
CA VAL A 46 9.42 15.84 -19.35
C VAL A 46 10.28 17.08 -19.47
N LEU A 47 10.19 18.01 -18.53
CA LEU A 47 11.01 19.23 -18.51
C LEU A 47 12.51 18.92 -18.43
N THR A 48 12.88 17.92 -17.65
CA THR A 48 14.29 17.56 -17.42
C THR A 48 14.88 16.77 -18.59
N LYS A 49 14.14 15.79 -19.15
CA LYS A 49 14.63 14.91 -20.21
C LYS A 49 14.58 15.55 -21.58
N GLU A 50 13.46 16.20 -21.90
CA GLU A 50 13.23 16.76 -23.23
C GLU A 50 13.73 18.18 -23.38
N GLN A 51 13.87 18.93 -22.27
CA GLN A 51 14.34 20.32 -22.26
C GLN A 51 13.68 21.16 -23.36
N PRO A 52 12.32 21.28 -23.34
CA PRO A 52 11.60 21.99 -24.38
C PRO A 52 11.85 23.50 -24.31
N ASP A 53 11.81 24.16 -25.47
CA ASP A 53 11.82 25.62 -25.53
C ASP A 53 10.45 26.19 -25.11
N TYR A 54 9.37 25.47 -25.43
CA TYR A 54 7.99 25.86 -25.20
C TYR A 54 7.17 24.70 -24.61
N ILE A 55 6.25 25.01 -23.72
CA ILE A 55 5.37 24.05 -23.09
C ILE A 55 3.99 24.63 -22.80
N GLY A 56 2.93 23.83 -22.97
CA GLY A 56 1.57 24.17 -22.60
C GLY A 56 0.78 22.96 -22.15
N VAL A 57 -0.20 23.16 -21.27
CA VAL A 57 -1.02 22.08 -20.71
C VAL A 57 -2.49 22.35 -21.01
N ALA A 58 -3.12 21.44 -21.77
CA ALA A 58 -4.51 21.58 -22.17
C ALA A 58 -5.47 20.86 -21.20
N PHE A 59 -6.58 21.53 -20.86
CA PHE A 59 -7.66 21.01 -20.03
C PHE A 59 -8.99 21.03 -20.78
N ASP A 60 -9.80 20.00 -20.59
CA ASP A 60 -11.20 20.03 -21.01
C ASP A 60 -11.98 21.07 -20.21
N HIS A 61 -12.87 21.81 -20.87
CA HIS A 61 -13.69 22.81 -20.22
C HIS A 61 -15.16 22.74 -20.68
N GLY A 62 -16.02 22.26 -19.78
CA GLY A 62 -17.47 22.29 -19.97
C GLY A 62 -18.02 21.32 -21.06
N LYS A 63 -19.21 21.66 -21.57
CA LYS A 63 -19.84 20.92 -22.66
C LYS A 63 -19.27 21.40 -23.99
N THR A 64 -19.12 20.45 -24.93
CA THR A 64 -18.49 20.72 -26.22
C THR A 64 -19.48 20.59 -27.39
N PHE A 65 -19.10 21.04 -28.58
CA PHE A 65 -19.90 20.93 -29.80
C PHE A 65 -20.29 19.46 -30.10
N ARG A 66 -19.52 18.49 -29.64
CA ARG A 66 -19.86 17.05 -29.79
C ARG A 66 -21.09 16.69 -28.95
N HIS A 67 -21.19 17.20 -27.75
CA HIS A 67 -22.38 17.01 -26.89
C HIS A 67 -23.64 17.68 -27.45
N GLU A 68 -23.49 18.83 -28.11
CA GLU A 68 -24.59 19.49 -28.80
C GLU A 68 -25.10 18.69 -29.98
N LYS A 69 -24.18 18.09 -30.75
CA LYS A 69 -24.51 17.28 -31.92
C LYS A 69 -25.05 15.91 -31.55
N PHE A 70 -24.51 15.31 -30.49
CA PHE A 70 -24.89 13.99 -30.00
C PHE A 70 -24.92 13.96 -28.46
N PRO A 71 -26.08 14.19 -27.84
CA PRO A 71 -26.21 14.27 -26.38
C PRO A 71 -25.77 13.01 -25.63
N ALA A 72 -25.74 11.86 -26.29
CA ALA A 72 -25.25 10.59 -25.75
C ALA A 72 -23.71 10.43 -25.82
N TYR A 73 -22.99 11.40 -26.40
CA TYR A 73 -21.53 11.40 -26.46
C TYR A 73 -20.92 11.35 -25.06
N LYS A 74 -20.03 10.40 -24.82
CA LYS A 74 -19.39 10.12 -23.52
C LYS A 74 -20.38 9.85 -22.34
N ALA A 75 -21.68 9.64 -22.61
CA ALA A 75 -22.69 9.43 -21.56
C ALA A 75 -22.44 8.16 -20.72
N GLN A 76 -21.68 7.19 -21.25
CA GLN A 76 -21.31 5.96 -20.55
C GLN A 76 -20.05 6.11 -19.71
N ARG A 77 -19.31 7.22 -19.84
CA ARG A 77 -18.15 7.48 -18.99
C ARG A 77 -18.60 7.68 -17.55
N GLN A 78 -17.95 7.01 -16.64
CA GLN A 78 -18.16 7.23 -15.20
C GLN A 78 -17.83 8.68 -14.85
N GLU A 79 -18.58 9.25 -13.94
CA GLU A 79 -18.32 10.61 -13.47
C GLU A 79 -16.90 10.69 -12.87
N THR A 80 -16.24 11.82 -13.10
CA THR A 80 -14.89 12.10 -12.59
C THR A 80 -14.85 11.92 -11.06
N PRO A 81 -13.95 11.10 -10.51
CA PRO A 81 -13.77 10.96 -9.08
C PRO A 81 -13.61 12.29 -8.37
N GLU A 82 -14.18 12.43 -7.18
CA GLU A 82 -14.15 13.69 -6.41
C GLU A 82 -12.72 14.15 -6.12
N ASP A 83 -11.82 13.20 -5.84
CA ASP A 83 -10.39 13.50 -5.64
C ASP A 83 -9.72 14.10 -6.88
N ILE A 84 -10.11 13.67 -8.07
CA ILE A 84 -9.61 14.28 -9.32
C ILE A 84 -10.17 15.69 -9.47
N LYS A 85 -11.47 15.89 -9.19
CA LYS A 85 -12.08 17.24 -9.23
C LYS A 85 -11.38 18.21 -8.29
N ARG A 86 -11.01 17.75 -7.08
CA ARG A 86 -10.25 18.54 -6.11
C ARG A 86 -8.80 18.78 -6.55
N SER A 87 -8.20 17.82 -7.26
CA SER A 87 -6.81 17.91 -7.72
C SER A 87 -6.62 18.91 -8.86
N VAL A 88 -7.63 19.08 -9.74
CA VAL A 88 -7.52 19.92 -10.94
C VAL A 88 -7.18 21.37 -10.64
N PRO A 89 -7.91 22.10 -9.76
CA PRO A 89 -7.56 23.50 -9.45
C PRO A 89 -6.15 23.62 -8.85
N ILE A 90 -5.76 22.69 -7.98
CA ILE A 90 -4.43 22.69 -7.36
C ILE A 90 -3.34 22.48 -8.43
N ILE A 91 -3.55 21.59 -9.40
CA ILE A 91 -2.62 21.41 -10.53
C ILE A 91 -2.53 22.68 -11.37
N GLN A 92 -3.64 23.38 -11.58
CA GLN A 92 -3.65 24.66 -12.31
C GLN A 92 -2.87 25.76 -11.55
N ASP A 93 -3.00 25.81 -10.22
CA ASP A 93 -2.21 26.71 -9.37
C ASP A 93 -0.70 26.41 -9.45
N ILE A 94 -0.34 25.11 -9.42
CA ILE A 94 1.06 24.66 -9.61
C ILE A 94 1.57 25.05 -10.98
N LEU A 95 0.79 24.88 -12.05
CA LEU A 95 1.17 25.29 -13.41
C LEU A 95 1.35 26.82 -13.47
N GLY A 96 0.49 27.60 -12.81
CA GLY A 96 0.64 29.04 -12.68
C GLY A 96 1.96 29.43 -12.00
N ALA A 97 2.33 28.76 -10.89
CA ALA A 97 3.60 28.96 -10.21
C ALA A 97 4.81 28.52 -11.06
N LEU A 98 4.66 27.50 -11.90
CA LEU A 98 5.67 27.08 -12.87
C LEU A 98 5.72 27.99 -14.12
N ARG A 99 4.81 28.98 -14.22
CA ARG A 99 4.64 29.85 -15.38
C ARG A 99 4.37 29.11 -16.69
N ILE A 100 3.66 27.97 -16.57
CA ILE A 100 3.23 27.16 -17.69
C ILE A 100 1.76 27.49 -17.98
N PRO A 101 1.41 27.91 -19.21
CA PRO A 101 0.04 28.30 -19.52
C PRO A 101 -0.92 27.11 -19.52
N VAL A 102 -2.08 27.33 -18.91
CA VAL A 102 -3.25 26.46 -19.02
C VAL A 102 -3.99 26.82 -20.32
N LEU A 103 -4.14 25.83 -21.19
CA LEU A 103 -4.74 25.95 -22.52
C LEU A 103 -6.15 25.37 -22.45
N GLN A 104 -7.15 26.20 -22.70
CA GLN A 104 -8.55 25.75 -22.75
C GLN A 104 -9.39 26.68 -23.61
N LYS A 105 -10.46 26.16 -24.19
CA LYS A 105 -11.40 26.92 -24.98
C LYS A 105 -12.80 26.40 -24.80
N ASP A 106 -13.75 27.29 -24.47
CA ASP A 106 -15.15 26.93 -24.30
C ASP A 106 -15.72 26.30 -25.56
N GLY A 107 -16.45 25.19 -25.38
CA GLY A 107 -17.06 24.45 -26.49
C GLY A 107 -16.15 23.44 -27.19
N PHE A 108 -14.88 23.31 -26.78
CA PHE A 108 -13.90 22.41 -27.38
C PHE A 108 -13.25 21.52 -26.30
N GLU A 109 -12.77 20.34 -26.70
CA GLU A 109 -12.02 19.44 -25.84
C GLU A 109 -10.51 19.77 -25.88
N ALA A 110 -9.76 19.26 -24.90
CA ALA A 110 -8.32 19.45 -24.83
C ALA A 110 -7.59 18.93 -26.08
N ASP A 111 -8.10 17.84 -26.68
CA ASP A 111 -7.57 17.27 -27.91
C ASP A 111 -7.73 18.21 -29.12
N ASP A 112 -8.87 18.92 -29.23
CA ASP A 112 -9.09 19.92 -30.27
C ASP A 112 -8.15 21.11 -30.12
N VAL A 113 -7.94 21.56 -28.89
CA VAL A 113 -7.00 22.65 -28.57
C VAL A 113 -5.57 22.25 -28.93
N ILE A 114 -5.14 21.04 -28.51
CA ILE A 114 -3.81 20.50 -28.81
C ILE A 114 -3.66 20.29 -30.32
N GLY A 115 -4.68 19.74 -30.99
CA GLY A 115 -4.67 19.51 -32.43
C GLY A 115 -4.46 20.81 -33.24
N THR A 116 -5.18 21.86 -32.83
CA THR A 116 -5.07 23.19 -33.48
C THR A 116 -3.69 23.81 -33.27
N LEU A 117 -3.19 23.79 -32.02
CA LEU A 117 -1.88 24.40 -31.72
C LEU A 117 -0.72 23.59 -32.32
N ALA A 118 -0.83 22.27 -32.37
CA ALA A 118 0.15 21.40 -33.01
C ALA A 118 0.20 21.64 -34.54
N HIS A 119 -0.95 21.86 -35.17
CA HIS A 119 -1.03 22.20 -36.59
C HIS A 119 -0.36 23.56 -36.89
N GLN A 120 -0.66 24.60 -36.10
CA GLN A 120 -0.01 25.91 -36.21
C GLN A 120 1.51 25.83 -36.02
N ALA A 121 1.96 24.98 -35.06
CA ALA A 121 3.38 24.75 -34.83
C ALA A 121 4.07 24.01 -35.97
N ASP A 122 3.39 23.05 -36.61
CA ASP A 122 3.90 22.34 -37.80
C ASP A 122 4.10 23.29 -38.97
N GLU A 123 3.15 24.19 -39.23
CA GLU A 123 3.28 25.26 -40.24
C GLU A 123 4.48 26.18 -40.01
N MET A 124 4.87 26.38 -38.75
CA MET A 124 6.05 27.15 -38.35
C MET A 124 7.35 26.32 -38.35
N GLY A 125 7.30 25.01 -38.64
CA GLY A 125 8.45 24.10 -38.62
C GLY A 125 8.96 23.77 -37.22
N ILE A 126 8.12 23.87 -36.17
CA ILE A 126 8.46 23.60 -34.79
C ILE A 126 8.21 22.13 -34.50
N LEU A 127 9.24 21.42 -33.96
CA LEU A 127 9.09 20.05 -33.51
C LEU A 127 8.15 19.98 -32.28
N THR A 128 6.99 19.39 -32.48
CA THR A 128 5.94 19.35 -31.46
C THR A 128 5.74 17.92 -30.95
N TYR A 129 5.80 17.75 -29.61
CA TYR A 129 5.44 16.51 -28.94
C TYR A 129 4.10 16.67 -28.22
N MET A 130 3.13 15.83 -28.57
CA MET A 130 1.85 15.74 -27.90
C MET A 130 1.94 14.65 -26.83
N LEU A 131 1.99 15.04 -25.55
CA LEU A 131 2.07 14.12 -24.42
C LEU A 131 0.68 13.62 -24.04
N THR A 132 0.34 12.45 -24.52
CA THR A 132 -0.93 11.76 -24.25
C THR A 132 -0.80 10.25 -24.44
N PRO A 133 -1.49 9.40 -23.65
CA PRO A 133 -1.65 7.98 -23.92
C PRO A 133 -2.73 7.68 -24.97
N ASP A 134 -3.55 8.67 -25.35
CA ASP A 134 -4.71 8.48 -26.22
C ASP A 134 -4.31 8.16 -27.66
N LYS A 135 -4.91 7.08 -28.18
CA LYS A 135 -4.64 6.57 -29.54
C LYS A 135 -5.19 7.50 -30.64
N ASP A 136 -6.19 8.30 -30.32
CA ASP A 136 -6.93 9.10 -31.28
C ASP A 136 -6.09 10.28 -31.81
N TYR A 137 -5.10 10.74 -31.03
CA TYR A 137 -4.07 11.69 -31.46
C TYR A 137 -3.21 11.19 -32.63
N GLY A 138 -3.28 9.89 -32.93
CA GLY A 138 -2.62 9.34 -34.11
C GLY A 138 -3.00 10.02 -35.45
N GLN A 139 -4.21 10.61 -35.54
CA GLN A 139 -4.70 11.36 -36.67
C GLN A 139 -3.98 12.70 -36.90
N LEU A 140 -3.35 13.25 -35.86
CA LEU A 140 -2.68 14.55 -35.85
C LEU A 140 -1.19 14.50 -36.25
N ILE A 141 -0.65 13.30 -36.39
CA ILE A 141 0.78 13.11 -36.64
C ILE A 141 1.17 13.64 -38.01
N ALA A 142 2.15 14.55 -38.02
CA ALA A 142 2.72 15.23 -39.20
C ALA A 142 4.26 15.13 -39.21
N ASP A 143 4.93 15.85 -40.08
CA ASP A 143 6.40 15.80 -40.19
C ASP A 143 7.09 16.28 -38.93
N ASN A 144 6.61 17.38 -38.35
CA ASN A 144 7.13 17.92 -37.09
C ASN A 144 6.25 17.61 -35.90
N VAL A 145 5.10 16.94 -36.03
CA VAL A 145 4.16 16.60 -34.94
C VAL A 145 4.23 15.11 -34.65
N LYS A 146 4.56 14.77 -33.39
CA LYS A 146 4.70 13.39 -32.92
C LYS A 146 3.97 13.19 -31.60
N MET A 147 3.47 11.99 -31.37
CA MET A 147 2.98 11.61 -30.04
C MET A 147 4.14 11.22 -29.13
N TYR A 148 4.10 11.70 -27.90
CA TYR A 148 5.01 11.35 -26.81
C TYR A 148 4.23 10.54 -25.79
N LYS A 149 4.24 9.22 -25.96
CA LYS A 149 3.35 8.29 -25.24
C LYS A 149 4.02 7.69 -24.03
N PRO A 150 3.47 7.88 -22.80
CA PRO A 150 4.02 7.28 -21.60
C PRO A 150 3.95 5.75 -21.62
N ARG A 151 5.08 5.07 -21.31
CA ARG A 151 5.14 3.61 -21.15
C ARG A 151 4.64 3.15 -19.78
N HIS A 152 4.20 1.89 -19.72
CA HIS A 152 4.01 1.18 -18.48
C HIS A 152 5.39 0.76 -17.93
N GLY A 153 5.71 1.16 -16.68
CA GLY A 153 7.04 0.86 -16.09
C GLY A 153 8.09 1.96 -16.29
N GLY A 154 7.69 3.12 -16.83
CA GLY A 154 8.55 4.31 -16.99
C GLY A 154 9.07 4.52 -18.40
N GLY A 155 9.41 5.80 -18.72
CA GLY A 155 9.84 6.22 -20.05
C GLY A 155 8.69 6.47 -21.02
N TYR A 156 9.07 6.81 -22.26
CA TYR A 156 8.12 7.23 -23.30
C TYR A 156 8.46 6.59 -24.64
N ASP A 157 7.42 6.41 -25.48
CA ASP A 157 7.55 6.07 -26.90
C ASP A 157 7.29 7.32 -27.74
N ILE A 158 8.16 7.61 -28.67
CA ILE A 158 7.94 8.64 -29.69
C ILE A 158 7.29 7.94 -30.89
N ILE A 159 6.06 8.35 -31.22
CA ILE A 159 5.28 7.76 -32.29
C ILE A 159 5.16 8.81 -33.41
N GLY A 160 5.76 8.54 -34.52
CA GLY A 160 5.71 9.34 -35.74
C GLY A 160 4.86 8.68 -36.85
N LYS A 161 5.00 9.17 -38.09
CA LYS A 161 4.21 8.70 -39.24
C LYS A 161 4.38 7.20 -39.51
N GLU A 162 5.62 6.72 -39.48
CA GLU A 162 5.94 5.32 -39.81
C GLU A 162 5.34 4.36 -38.77
N GLU A 163 5.44 4.70 -37.50
CA GLU A 163 4.91 3.89 -36.41
C GLU A 163 3.37 3.78 -36.45
N VAL A 164 2.67 4.87 -36.82
CA VAL A 164 1.20 4.86 -36.97
C VAL A 164 0.80 4.04 -38.18
N GLN A 165 1.45 4.26 -39.30
CA GLN A 165 1.18 3.52 -40.55
C GLN A 165 1.39 2.02 -40.37
N GLN A 166 2.52 1.65 -39.76
CA GLN A 166 2.83 0.24 -39.47
C GLN A 166 1.86 -0.38 -38.47
N LYS A 167 1.52 0.35 -37.39
CA LYS A 167 0.64 -0.14 -36.35
C LYS A 167 -0.77 -0.43 -36.86
N TYR A 168 -1.33 0.46 -37.62
CA TYR A 168 -2.72 0.36 -38.08
C TYR A 168 -2.84 -0.22 -39.52
N GLY A 169 -1.74 -0.39 -40.23
CA GLY A 169 -1.75 -0.91 -41.61
C GLY A 169 -2.43 0.04 -42.60
N ILE A 170 -2.24 1.35 -42.42
CA ILE A 170 -2.86 2.44 -43.21
C ILE A 170 -1.80 3.24 -43.97
N ALA A 171 -2.20 3.95 -45.04
CA ALA A 171 -1.30 4.71 -45.87
C ALA A 171 -0.89 6.07 -45.25
N THR A 172 -1.77 6.72 -44.52
CA THR A 172 -1.52 8.03 -43.87
C THR A 172 -2.07 8.10 -42.46
N PRO A 173 -1.46 8.86 -41.52
CA PRO A 173 -1.98 9.07 -40.18
C PRO A 173 -3.43 9.59 -40.14
N ALA A 174 -3.82 10.45 -41.05
CA ALA A 174 -5.17 10.99 -41.15
C ALA A 174 -6.25 9.91 -41.29
N GLN A 175 -5.92 8.74 -41.85
CA GLN A 175 -6.85 7.62 -41.98
C GLN A 175 -7.22 6.96 -40.65
N VAL A 176 -6.59 7.35 -39.52
CA VAL A 176 -7.04 6.94 -38.17
C VAL A 176 -8.49 7.38 -37.91
N ILE A 177 -8.88 8.55 -38.41
CA ILE A 177 -10.28 9.03 -38.34
C ILE A 177 -11.23 8.06 -39.05
N ASP A 178 -10.86 7.63 -40.24
CA ASP A 178 -11.66 6.71 -41.05
C ASP A 178 -11.83 5.34 -40.36
N LEU A 179 -10.76 4.85 -39.73
CA LEU A 179 -10.83 3.62 -38.95
C LEU A 179 -11.78 3.75 -37.76
N LEU A 180 -11.65 4.84 -36.96
CA LEU A 180 -12.52 5.11 -35.82
C LEU A 180 -13.98 5.27 -36.25
N ALA A 181 -14.23 5.96 -37.36
CA ALA A 181 -15.58 6.14 -37.92
C ALA A 181 -16.25 4.80 -38.28
N LEU A 182 -15.48 3.84 -38.78
CA LEU A 182 -16.01 2.50 -39.11
C LEU A 182 -16.15 1.59 -37.89
N MET A 183 -15.19 1.63 -36.96
CA MET A 183 -15.20 0.76 -35.78
C MET A 183 -16.16 1.22 -34.71
N GLY A 184 -16.39 2.53 -34.61
CA GLY A 184 -16.99 3.15 -33.46
C GLY A 184 -16.06 3.13 -32.23
N ASP A 185 -16.48 3.78 -31.16
CA ASP A 185 -15.79 3.72 -29.87
C ASP A 185 -16.80 3.60 -28.72
N SER A 186 -16.72 2.50 -27.99
CA SER A 186 -17.59 2.25 -26.84
C SER A 186 -17.24 3.12 -25.63
N ALA A 187 -16.00 3.63 -25.51
CA ALA A 187 -15.61 4.50 -24.42
C ALA A 187 -16.19 5.92 -24.60
N ASP A 188 -16.29 6.38 -25.84
CA ASP A 188 -16.85 7.68 -26.21
C ASP A 188 -18.32 7.58 -26.71
N ASN A 189 -18.81 6.37 -26.73
CA ASN A 189 -20.22 6.06 -27.04
C ASN A 189 -20.67 6.54 -28.44
N PHE A 190 -19.84 6.30 -29.46
CA PHE A 190 -20.28 6.53 -30.84
C PHE A 190 -20.33 5.21 -31.64
N PRO A 191 -21.34 5.07 -32.56
CA PRO A 191 -21.81 3.75 -32.97
C PRO A 191 -20.94 3.00 -33.97
N GLY A 192 -20.25 3.69 -34.90
CA GLY A 192 -19.53 3.05 -36.01
C GLY A 192 -20.43 2.25 -36.94
N CYS A 193 -19.87 1.30 -37.67
CA CYS A 193 -20.60 0.34 -38.48
C CYS A 193 -20.75 -1.00 -37.75
N PRO A 194 -21.97 -1.43 -37.38
CA PRO A 194 -22.20 -2.64 -36.58
C PRO A 194 -21.55 -3.90 -37.18
N GLY A 195 -20.64 -4.53 -36.39
CA GLY A 195 -19.92 -5.74 -36.79
C GLY A 195 -18.77 -5.50 -37.75
N VAL A 196 -18.26 -4.27 -37.82
CA VAL A 196 -16.98 -3.91 -38.44
C VAL A 196 -15.96 -3.67 -37.34
N GLY A 197 -15.01 -4.59 -37.18
CA GLY A 197 -13.85 -4.43 -36.26
C GLY A 197 -12.61 -3.98 -37.05
N GLU A 198 -11.52 -3.74 -36.30
CA GLU A 198 -10.27 -3.17 -36.81
C GLU A 198 -9.76 -3.80 -38.12
N LYS A 199 -9.66 -5.13 -38.17
CA LYS A 199 -9.19 -5.83 -39.39
C LYS A 199 -10.07 -5.59 -40.62
N THR A 200 -11.36 -5.42 -40.43
CA THR A 200 -12.31 -5.17 -41.51
C THR A 200 -12.25 -3.70 -41.92
N ALA A 201 -12.18 -2.80 -40.92
CA ALA A 201 -12.04 -1.37 -41.17
C ALA A 201 -10.75 -1.07 -41.99
N VAL A 202 -9.61 -1.64 -41.58
CA VAL A 202 -8.33 -1.51 -42.30
C VAL A 202 -8.44 -2.01 -43.75
N LYS A 203 -9.11 -3.15 -44.01
CA LYS A 203 -9.31 -3.64 -45.37
C LYS A 203 -10.16 -2.69 -46.23
N LEU A 204 -11.23 -2.16 -45.64
CA LEU A 204 -12.11 -1.21 -46.33
C LEU A 204 -11.35 0.10 -46.66
N ILE A 205 -10.62 0.64 -45.71
CA ILE A 205 -9.88 1.89 -45.90
C ILE A 205 -8.72 1.71 -46.90
N ASN A 206 -8.00 0.59 -46.87
CA ASN A 206 -6.98 0.28 -47.87
C ASN A 206 -7.56 0.06 -49.27
N GLN A 207 -8.80 -0.42 -49.38
CA GLN A 207 -9.48 -0.62 -50.65
C GLN A 207 -10.04 0.70 -51.23
N PHE A 208 -10.67 1.54 -50.38
CA PHE A 208 -11.40 2.72 -50.86
C PHE A 208 -10.69 4.04 -50.53
N GLY A 209 -9.60 4.01 -49.77
CA GLY A 209 -8.80 5.18 -49.38
C GLY A 209 -9.37 5.99 -48.24
N SER A 210 -10.68 6.15 -48.15
CA SER A 210 -11.38 6.88 -47.07
C SER A 210 -12.81 6.39 -46.89
N VAL A 211 -13.42 6.76 -45.75
CA VAL A 211 -14.85 6.54 -45.46
C VAL A 211 -15.72 7.28 -46.48
N ALA A 212 -15.36 8.48 -46.90
CA ALA A 212 -16.11 9.22 -47.93
C ALA A 212 -16.20 8.43 -49.26
N ASN A 213 -15.07 7.97 -49.76
CA ASN A 213 -15.02 7.17 -51.01
C ASN A 213 -15.73 5.82 -50.82
N LEU A 214 -15.64 5.21 -49.64
CA LEU A 214 -16.37 3.97 -49.32
C LEU A 214 -17.89 4.16 -49.40
N LEU A 215 -18.40 5.25 -48.86
CA LEU A 215 -19.83 5.55 -48.88
C LEU A 215 -20.35 5.91 -50.25
N GLU A 216 -19.53 6.56 -51.10
CA GLU A 216 -19.86 6.84 -52.47
C GLU A 216 -19.77 5.60 -53.38
N SER A 217 -18.97 4.61 -53.01
CA SER A 217 -18.71 3.41 -53.82
C SER A 217 -19.31 2.13 -53.22
N THR A 218 -20.42 2.23 -52.47
CA THR A 218 -21.08 1.09 -51.80
C THR A 218 -21.55 0.01 -52.78
N ASP A 219 -21.74 0.33 -54.06
CA ASP A 219 -22.08 -0.62 -55.15
C ASP A 219 -20.94 -1.62 -55.44
N GLN A 220 -19.68 -1.28 -55.13
CA GLN A 220 -18.53 -2.17 -55.26
C GLN A 220 -18.43 -3.21 -54.11
N LEU A 221 -19.18 -3.01 -53.03
CA LEU A 221 -19.26 -3.96 -51.95
C LEU A 221 -20.20 -5.12 -52.29
N LYS A 222 -19.92 -6.33 -51.79
CA LYS A 222 -20.72 -7.54 -52.02
C LYS A 222 -21.35 -8.10 -50.76
N GLY A 223 -22.52 -8.70 -50.93
CA GLY A 223 -23.19 -9.46 -49.87
C GLY A 223 -23.49 -8.64 -48.62
N LYS A 224 -23.43 -9.29 -47.46
CA LYS A 224 -23.77 -8.70 -46.15
C LYS A 224 -22.96 -7.43 -45.76
N MET A 225 -21.77 -7.23 -46.36
CA MET A 225 -20.99 -6.04 -46.07
C MET A 225 -21.60 -4.80 -46.71
N LYS A 226 -22.13 -4.93 -47.93
CA LYS A 226 -22.87 -3.85 -48.61
C LYS A 226 -24.08 -3.39 -47.79
N GLU A 227 -24.89 -4.36 -47.36
CA GLU A 227 -26.07 -4.07 -46.50
C GLU A 227 -25.70 -3.37 -45.22
N LYS A 228 -24.65 -3.86 -44.52
CA LYS A 228 -24.17 -3.27 -43.26
C LYS A 228 -23.74 -1.81 -43.43
N VAL A 229 -22.89 -1.51 -44.40
CA VAL A 229 -22.39 -0.16 -44.63
C VAL A 229 -23.52 0.78 -45.07
N MET A 230 -24.43 0.32 -46.00
CA MET A 230 -25.57 1.12 -46.40
C MET A 230 -26.53 1.43 -45.24
N ASN A 231 -26.83 0.45 -44.38
CA ASN A 231 -27.72 0.64 -43.24
C ASN A 231 -27.10 1.52 -42.14
N ALA A 232 -25.76 1.55 -42.04
CA ALA A 232 -25.03 2.32 -41.03
C ALA A 232 -24.48 3.66 -41.57
N THR A 233 -24.89 4.10 -42.74
CA THR A 233 -24.33 5.31 -43.39
C THR A 233 -24.36 6.54 -42.48
N GLU A 234 -25.48 6.82 -41.84
CA GLU A 234 -25.61 7.97 -40.92
C GLU A 234 -24.82 7.78 -39.61
N ASP A 235 -24.77 6.56 -39.08
CA ASP A 235 -23.95 6.22 -37.92
C ASP A 235 -22.45 6.38 -38.19
N ILE A 236 -21.99 5.98 -39.39
CA ILE A 236 -20.61 6.16 -39.84
C ILE A 236 -20.27 7.64 -39.97
N LYS A 237 -21.16 8.44 -40.62
CA LYS A 237 -20.96 9.90 -40.72
C LYS A 237 -20.91 10.58 -39.37
N LEU A 238 -21.82 10.20 -38.48
CA LEU A 238 -21.84 10.72 -37.12
C LEU A 238 -20.54 10.35 -36.39
N SER A 239 -20.12 9.10 -36.46
CA SER A 239 -18.88 8.63 -35.84
C SER A 239 -17.63 9.32 -36.45
N TYR A 240 -17.60 9.58 -37.72
CA TYR A 240 -16.54 10.36 -38.36
C TYR A 240 -16.47 11.79 -37.79
N PHE A 241 -17.62 12.45 -37.63
CA PHE A 241 -17.71 13.78 -37.02
C PHE A 241 -17.23 13.77 -35.58
N LEU A 242 -17.66 12.79 -34.78
CA LEU A 242 -17.30 12.69 -33.34
C LEU A 242 -15.84 12.31 -33.12
N ALA A 243 -15.27 11.45 -33.98
CA ALA A 243 -13.87 11.02 -33.91
C ALA A 243 -12.87 12.06 -34.42
N THR A 244 -13.32 13.05 -35.18
CA THR A 244 -12.46 14.06 -35.74
C THR A 244 -12.01 15.06 -34.70
N ILE A 245 -10.69 15.14 -34.46
CA ILE A 245 -10.07 16.20 -33.67
C ILE A 245 -9.97 17.46 -34.50
N ARG A 246 -10.57 18.56 -34.03
CA ARG A 246 -10.57 19.84 -34.74
C ARG A 246 -9.18 20.47 -34.72
N GLN A 247 -8.82 21.12 -35.83
CA GLN A 247 -7.56 21.86 -36.00
C GLN A 247 -7.79 23.33 -36.31
N ASP A 248 -9.02 23.80 -36.13
CA ASP A 248 -9.50 25.14 -36.45
C ASP A 248 -10.20 25.80 -35.24
N VAL A 249 -9.85 25.40 -34.03
CA VAL A 249 -10.31 26.06 -32.81
C VAL A 249 -9.88 27.54 -32.81
N PRO A 250 -10.74 28.50 -32.42
CA PRO A 250 -10.38 29.90 -32.38
C PRO A 250 -9.43 30.21 -31.21
N ILE A 251 -8.22 29.67 -31.29
CA ILE A 251 -7.08 29.84 -30.40
C ILE A 251 -5.82 30.01 -31.22
N SER A 252 -4.90 30.86 -30.77
CA SER A 252 -3.61 31.10 -31.45
C SER A 252 -2.45 30.58 -30.62
N LEU A 253 -1.41 30.09 -31.30
CA LEU A 253 -0.17 29.64 -30.67
C LEU A 253 0.62 30.86 -30.17
N ASP A 254 0.57 31.12 -28.85
CA ASP A 254 1.34 32.17 -28.20
C ASP A 254 2.65 31.59 -27.63
N LEU A 255 3.70 31.67 -28.45
CA LEU A 255 5.03 31.15 -28.09
C LEU A 255 5.67 31.93 -26.91
N GLU A 256 5.36 33.21 -26.74
CA GLU A 256 5.91 34.01 -25.64
C GLU A 256 5.28 33.59 -24.31
N ALA A 257 3.99 33.28 -24.29
CA ALA A 257 3.31 32.75 -23.13
C ALA A 257 3.77 31.31 -22.79
N MET A 258 4.07 30.52 -23.82
CA MET A 258 4.48 29.09 -23.67
C MET A 258 5.98 28.90 -23.42
N LYS A 259 6.79 29.94 -23.53
CA LYS A 259 8.24 29.84 -23.32
C LYS A 259 8.56 29.32 -21.92
N CYS A 260 9.42 28.31 -21.83
CA CYS A 260 9.87 27.80 -20.54
C CYS A 260 10.60 28.91 -19.77
N LYS A 261 10.10 29.23 -18.59
CA LYS A 261 10.58 30.30 -17.70
C LYS A 261 10.96 29.69 -16.35
N GLU A 262 11.81 30.39 -15.60
CA GLU A 262 12.09 30.03 -14.20
C GLU A 262 10.78 30.08 -13.38
N PRO A 263 10.54 29.09 -12.53
CA PRO A 263 9.36 29.06 -11.66
C PRO A 263 9.28 30.26 -10.73
N ASP A 264 8.08 30.62 -10.32
CA ASP A 264 7.87 31.39 -9.10
C ASP A 264 8.15 30.48 -7.90
N ALA A 265 9.40 30.55 -7.41
CA ALA A 265 9.91 29.64 -6.41
C ALA A 265 9.14 29.74 -5.08
N GLU A 266 8.72 30.94 -4.69
CA GLU A 266 8.00 31.17 -3.44
C GLU A 266 6.59 30.56 -3.48
N THR A 267 5.82 30.87 -4.51
CA THR A 267 4.47 30.32 -4.70
C THR A 267 4.50 28.80 -4.86
N LEU A 268 5.46 28.26 -5.63
CA LEU A 268 5.58 26.83 -5.85
C LEU A 268 5.99 26.08 -4.57
N ALA A 269 6.92 26.64 -3.79
CA ALA A 269 7.32 26.07 -2.51
C ALA A 269 6.14 25.99 -1.54
N LYS A 270 5.34 27.06 -1.45
CA LYS A 270 4.15 27.12 -0.59
C LYS A 270 3.10 26.06 -1.00
N LEU A 271 2.82 25.94 -2.29
CA LEU A 271 1.87 24.92 -2.80
C LEU A 271 2.36 23.50 -2.51
N PHE A 272 3.65 23.23 -2.73
CA PHE A 272 4.20 21.91 -2.45
C PHE A 272 4.29 21.60 -0.95
N ASP A 273 4.49 22.61 -0.12
CA ASP A 273 4.45 22.46 1.33
C ASP A 273 3.04 22.12 1.81
N GLU A 274 2.03 22.84 1.37
CA GLU A 274 0.61 22.53 1.66
C GLU A 274 0.21 21.12 1.23
N LEU A 275 0.85 20.58 0.19
CA LEU A 275 0.64 19.23 -0.34
C LEU A 275 1.58 18.19 0.27
N GLU A 276 2.55 18.60 1.09
CA GLU A 276 3.59 17.74 1.69
C GLU A 276 4.52 17.08 0.65
N PHE A 277 4.86 17.81 -0.41
CA PHE A 277 5.62 17.33 -1.58
C PHE A 277 7.12 17.63 -1.54
N LYS A 278 7.84 17.28 -0.48
CA LYS A 278 9.29 17.54 -0.33
C LYS A 278 10.15 17.12 -1.51
N THR A 279 9.94 15.91 -1.99
CA THR A 279 10.73 15.39 -3.12
C THR A 279 10.53 16.22 -4.37
N LEU A 280 9.31 16.72 -4.61
CA LEU A 280 8.99 17.57 -5.76
C LEU A 280 9.56 18.98 -5.57
N THR A 281 9.51 19.53 -4.36
CA THR A 281 10.18 20.79 -4.04
C THR A 281 11.66 20.74 -4.41
N ASN A 282 12.37 19.70 -3.96
CA ASN A 282 13.79 19.51 -4.31
C ASN A 282 14.02 19.31 -5.81
N LYS A 283 13.11 18.66 -6.51
CA LYS A 283 13.19 18.43 -7.96
C LYS A 283 13.01 19.71 -8.77
N PHE A 284 12.00 20.50 -8.46
CA PHE A 284 11.61 21.69 -9.24
C PHE A 284 12.40 22.95 -8.86
N LEU A 285 12.69 23.12 -7.59
CA LEU A 285 13.34 24.35 -7.10
C LEU A 285 14.85 24.18 -6.93
N GLY A 286 15.37 22.95 -7.04
CA GLY A 286 16.78 22.58 -7.02
C GLY A 286 17.43 22.89 -5.69
N LYS A 287 18.45 22.11 -5.29
CA LYS A 287 19.55 22.67 -4.48
C LYS A 287 20.29 23.62 -5.41
N ALA A 288 20.07 24.91 -5.26
CA ALA A 288 20.89 25.90 -5.93
C ALA A 288 22.36 25.55 -5.68
N GLU A 289 23.07 25.30 -6.78
CA GLU A 289 24.51 25.16 -6.90
C GLU A 289 25.23 24.00 -6.21
N LYS A 290 25.56 22.98 -6.99
CA LYS A 290 26.92 22.40 -7.01
C LYS A 290 27.17 21.60 -8.27
N THR A 291 27.37 22.28 -9.38
CA THR A 291 28.12 21.74 -10.51
C THR A 291 29.35 22.59 -10.77
N LYS A 292 30.50 21.90 -10.69
CA LYS A 292 31.86 22.31 -11.01
C LYS A 292 32.66 22.99 -9.89
N LYS A 293 33.35 22.17 -9.06
CA LYS A 293 34.81 22.15 -9.02
C LYS A 293 35.24 20.96 -8.17
N LYS A 294 35.78 19.89 -8.81
CA LYS A 294 36.74 19.00 -8.19
C LYS A 294 37.98 19.82 -7.89
N SER A 295 38.37 19.96 -6.65
CA SER A 295 39.68 19.76 -6.13
C SER A 295 39.79 20.31 -4.71
N GLN A 296 40.25 19.44 -3.81
CA GLN A 296 41.05 19.75 -2.62
C GLN A 296 40.63 20.98 -1.79
N ARG A 297 39.96 20.69 -0.66
CA ARG A 297 40.40 21.10 0.66
C ARG A 297 39.46 20.56 1.72
N GLN A 298 39.94 19.55 2.38
CA GLN A 298 39.51 19.17 3.71
C GLN A 298 39.97 20.26 4.67
N LEU A 299 39.24 20.47 5.76
CA LEU A 299 39.55 21.38 6.86
C LEU A 299 39.27 22.87 6.56
N ASP A 300 38.13 23.33 7.03
CA ASP A 300 37.91 24.49 7.90
C ASP A 300 36.43 24.77 8.03
N LEU A 301 35.78 24.19 9.03
CA LEU A 301 34.35 24.39 9.32
C LEU A 301 34.12 25.18 10.61
N PHE A 302 35.12 25.97 11.06
CA PHE A 302 34.89 26.87 12.18
C PHE A 302 35.79 28.09 12.04
N ALA A 303 35.35 29.10 11.34
CA ALA A 303 35.75 30.48 11.61
C ALA A 303 34.94 31.49 10.76
N GLU A 304 34.45 32.47 11.49
CA GLU A 304 34.02 33.79 11.06
C GLU A 304 32.57 34.03 10.67
N ILE A 305 31.81 34.29 11.74
CA ILE A 305 30.67 35.22 11.72
C ILE A 305 31.20 36.61 12.00
N THR A 306 31.14 37.54 11.05
CA THR A 306 30.97 38.98 11.35
C THR A 306 30.19 39.67 10.23
N SER A 307 29.04 40.20 10.63
CA SER A 307 28.34 41.47 10.26
C SER A 307 28.22 41.87 8.79
N ASP A 308 27.06 42.00 8.27
CA ASP A 308 26.21 43.19 8.27
C ASP A 308 24.96 43.02 7.42
N GLY A 309 23.85 43.34 8.02
CA GLY A 309 22.73 44.16 7.64
C GLY A 309 21.94 43.85 6.36
N GLN A 310 20.68 43.52 6.59
CA GLN A 310 19.43 44.04 6.00
C GLN A 310 18.56 43.11 5.20
N GLU A 311 17.35 43.14 5.69
CA GLU A 311 16.01 42.83 5.15
C GLU A 311 15.54 41.39 5.21
N GLU A 312 14.79 41.14 6.30
CA GLU A 312 13.93 39.99 6.53
C GLU A 312 12.81 39.98 5.48
N THR A 313 12.92 39.03 4.54
CA THR A 313 11.75 38.43 3.92
C THR A 313 11.43 37.16 4.72
N LYS A 314 10.27 37.14 5.38
CA LYS A 314 9.76 35.94 6.07
C LYS A 314 9.49 34.82 5.07
N ASN A 315 10.54 34.03 4.76
CA ASN A 315 10.36 32.65 4.31
C ASN A 315 9.89 31.86 5.52
N GLU A 316 8.76 31.18 5.44
CA GLU A 316 8.41 30.12 6.38
C GLU A 316 9.41 28.96 6.15
N GLN A 317 10.56 29.09 6.79
CA GLN A 317 11.62 28.10 6.72
C GLN A 317 11.34 27.09 7.83
N TYR A 318 11.28 25.76 7.47
CA TYR A 318 11.23 24.70 8.48
C TYR A 318 12.31 24.96 9.53
N GLU A 319 11.94 24.86 10.79
CA GLU A 319 12.91 24.77 11.86
C GLU A 319 13.80 23.53 11.64
N SER A 320 15.02 23.57 12.09
CA SER A 320 15.96 22.45 12.08
C SER A 320 16.98 22.66 13.18
N ILE A 321 17.79 21.67 13.45
CA ILE A 321 18.88 21.77 14.43
C ILE A 321 19.83 22.95 14.16
N LYS A 322 19.94 23.42 12.91
CA LYS A 322 20.80 24.55 12.51
C LYS A 322 20.13 25.91 12.66
N THR A 323 18.81 25.97 12.73
CA THR A 323 18.04 27.23 12.76
C THR A 323 17.35 27.46 14.11
N THR A 324 17.25 26.44 14.94
CA THR A 324 16.62 26.48 16.27
C THR A 324 17.69 26.63 17.34
N GLN A 325 17.45 27.50 18.33
CA GLN A 325 18.30 27.57 19.51
C GLN A 325 17.90 26.43 20.46
N GLN A 326 18.84 25.51 20.74
CA GLN A 326 18.66 24.36 21.62
C GLN A 326 19.82 24.24 22.61
N GLU A 327 19.55 23.58 23.71
CA GLU A 327 20.49 23.26 24.77
C GLU A 327 20.71 21.73 24.82
N TYR A 328 21.59 21.22 23.95
CA TYR A 328 21.93 19.79 23.87
C TYR A 328 23.27 19.52 24.53
N HIS A 329 23.31 18.49 25.37
CA HIS A 329 24.44 18.18 26.25
C HIS A 329 24.98 16.78 26.00
N LEU A 330 26.31 16.68 25.87
CA LEU A 330 26.99 15.39 25.85
C LEU A 330 27.42 15.03 27.26
N ILE A 331 27.08 13.82 27.68
CA ILE A 331 27.47 13.22 28.97
C ILE A 331 28.39 12.03 28.67
N ASP A 332 29.65 12.15 28.98
CA ASP A 332 30.69 11.16 28.69
C ASP A 332 31.41 10.67 29.94
N ASN A 333 31.06 11.17 31.13
CA ASN A 333 31.68 10.82 32.39
C ASN A 333 30.66 10.59 33.51
N VAL A 334 31.11 9.85 34.55
CA VAL A 334 30.26 9.39 35.67
C VAL A 334 29.72 10.53 36.52
N ASP A 335 30.52 11.57 36.77
CA ASP A 335 30.13 12.67 37.64
C ASP A 335 28.96 13.47 37.06
N ASN A 336 29.07 13.79 35.75
CA ASN A 336 28.00 14.45 35.03
C ASN A 336 26.76 13.54 34.91
N ALA A 337 26.95 12.22 34.75
CA ALA A 337 25.85 11.25 34.70
C ALA A 337 25.09 11.20 36.04
N LEU A 338 25.77 11.20 37.18
CA LEU A 338 25.15 11.25 38.51
C LEU A 338 24.40 12.57 38.74
N ALA A 339 24.96 13.69 38.34
CA ALA A 339 24.28 15.00 38.43
C ALA A 339 23.04 15.04 37.57
N LEU A 340 23.10 14.49 36.38
CA LEU A 340 21.93 14.38 35.48
C LEU A 340 20.86 13.43 36.06
N TYR A 341 21.26 12.29 36.64
CA TYR A 341 20.35 11.39 37.32
C TYR A 341 19.59 12.07 38.46
N ASP A 342 20.30 12.83 39.32
CA ASP A 342 19.66 13.55 40.43
C ASP A 342 18.67 14.62 39.92
N PHE A 343 18.90 15.22 38.78
CA PHE A 343 17.98 16.14 38.13
C PHE A 343 16.75 15.38 37.54
N LEU A 344 16.98 14.30 36.78
CA LEU A 344 15.93 13.59 36.07
C LEU A 344 14.96 12.82 37.00
N ARG A 345 15.44 12.26 38.12
CA ARG A 345 14.58 11.51 39.06
C ARG A 345 13.48 12.36 39.71
N THR A 346 13.52 13.67 39.58
CA THR A 346 12.49 14.59 40.06
C THR A 346 11.37 14.85 39.07
N LYS A 347 11.49 14.32 37.85
CA LYS A 347 10.55 14.57 36.77
C LYS A 347 9.45 13.54 36.70
N GLU A 348 8.27 13.95 36.24
CA GLU A 348 7.11 13.07 36.06
C GLU A 348 7.07 12.45 34.65
N ILE A 349 7.71 13.10 33.67
CA ILE A 349 7.80 12.68 32.26
C ILE A 349 9.25 12.63 31.85
N LEU A 350 9.64 11.54 31.21
CA LEU A 350 10.98 11.30 30.68
C LEU A 350 10.86 10.78 29.25
N CYS A 351 11.23 11.62 28.29
CA CYS A 351 11.41 11.14 26.92
C CYS A 351 12.77 10.46 26.79
N LEU A 352 12.81 9.32 26.11
CA LEU A 352 14.01 8.51 25.92
C LEU A 352 14.13 8.01 24.48
N ASP A 353 15.37 7.82 24.04
CA ASP A 353 15.71 7.19 22.77
C ASP A 353 17.06 6.48 22.89
N THR A 354 17.31 5.44 22.11
CA THR A 354 18.56 4.67 22.13
C THR A 354 19.27 4.65 20.79
N GLU A 355 20.58 4.93 20.81
CA GLU A 355 21.45 4.81 19.65
C GLU A 355 22.18 3.47 19.65
N THR A 356 22.15 2.76 18.55
CA THR A 356 22.59 1.36 18.47
C THR A 356 23.39 1.03 17.20
N THR A 357 23.96 -0.17 17.18
CA THR A 357 24.74 -0.66 16.02
C THR A 357 23.89 -1.35 14.96
N SER A 358 22.63 -1.71 15.24
CA SER A 358 21.76 -2.48 14.35
C SER A 358 20.30 -2.07 14.52
N VAL A 359 19.51 -2.18 13.47
CA VAL A 359 18.05 -2.02 13.51
C VAL A 359 17.33 -3.25 14.09
N HIS A 360 18.04 -4.36 14.27
CA HIS A 360 17.52 -5.59 14.89
C HIS A 360 17.89 -5.60 16.38
N PRO A 361 16.91 -5.46 17.31
CA PRO A 361 17.21 -5.26 18.73
C PRO A 361 17.98 -6.42 19.35
N MET A 362 17.76 -7.66 18.89
CA MET A 362 18.48 -8.84 19.38
C MET A 362 19.96 -8.91 18.96
N GLU A 363 20.37 -8.13 17.96
CA GLU A 363 21.76 -8.03 17.48
C GLU A 363 22.40 -6.70 17.87
N ALA A 364 21.60 -5.74 18.31
CA ALA A 364 22.02 -4.38 18.58
C ALA A 364 22.90 -4.27 19.83
N GLU A 365 24.03 -3.58 19.68
CA GLU A 365 24.83 -3.10 20.81
C GLU A 365 24.55 -1.61 21.04
N LEU A 366 24.40 -1.22 22.30
CA LEU A 366 24.07 0.14 22.68
C LEU A 366 25.27 1.07 22.49
N VAL A 367 25.11 2.11 21.68
CA VAL A 367 26.12 3.18 21.44
C VAL A 367 25.94 4.35 22.40
N GLY A 368 24.71 4.62 22.80
CA GLY A 368 24.32 5.63 23.77
C GLY A 368 22.82 5.71 23.90
N PHE A 369 22.36 6.60 24.73
CA PHE A 369 20.95 6.88 24.93
C PHE A 369 20.73 8.34 25.29
N SER A 370 19.57 8.86 24.94
CA SER A 370 19.25 10.27 25.16
C SER A 370 18.01 10.44 26.03
N PHE A 371 17.94 11.59 26.70
CA PHE A 371 16.77 12.01 27.48
C PHE A 371 16.38 13.44 27.18
N ALA A 372 15.07 13.71 27.17
CA ALA A 372 14.50 15.04 27.18
C ALA A 372 13.36 15.13 28.20
N VAL A 373 13.26 16.24 28.91
CA VAL A 373 12.18 16.53 29.89
C VAL A 373 11.57 17.91 29.69
N LYS A 374 12.15 18.69 28.78
CA LYS A 374 11.70 20.01 28.35
C LYS A 374 12.04 20.21 26.87
N GLU A 375 11.17 20.87 26.15
CA GLU A 375 11.40 21.18 24.74
C GLU A 375 12.70 21.96 24.55
N LYS A 376 13.45 21.59 23.50
CA LYS A 376 14.73 22.20 23.10
C LYS A 376 15.88 21.98 24.10
N GLU A 377 15.74 21.08 25.07
CA GLU A 377 16.74 20.71 26.04
C GLU A 377 16.83 19.18 26.16
N ALA A 378 18.00 18.60 25.85
CA ALA A 378 18.21 17.16 25.86
C ALA A 378 19.64 16.78 26.21
N TRP A 379 19.84 15.55 26.68
CA TRP A 379 21.13 14.99 27.11
C TRP A 379 21.34 13.67 26.39
N TYR A 380 22.52 13.52 25.78
CA TYR A 380 22.99 12.24 25.24
C TYR A 380 24.04 11.66 26.12
N ILE A 381 23.87 10.44 26.55
CA ILE A 381 24.78 9.68 27.40
C ILE A 381 25.54 8.70 26.51
N ALA A 382 26.82 8.98 26.25
CA ALA A 382 27.66 8.12 25.44
C ALA A 382 28.07 6.85 26.17
N VAL A 383 27.94 5.71 25.48
CA VAL A 383 28.30 4.40 26.02
C VAL A 383 29.51 3.84 25.26
N LYS A 384 30.55 3.45 26.02
CA LYS A 384 31.78 2.91 25.45
C LYS A 384 31.60 1.50 24.87
N ASP A 385 32.46 1.13 23.92
CA ASP A 385 32.52 -0.19 23.31
C ASP A 385 33.12 -1.25 24.25
N ASN A 386 32.65 -1.27 25.48
CA ASN A 386 32.97 -2.24 26.50
C ASN A 386 31.76 -2.50 27.34
N ARG A 387 31.26 -3.75 27.37
CA ARG A 387 30.01 -4.12 28.03
C ARG A 387 30.05 -3.81 29.54
N GLU A 388 31.17 -3.96 30.22
CA GLU A 388 31.26 -3.65 31.66
C GLU A 388 31.14 -2.14 31.92
N GLU A 389 31.79 -1.32 31.11
CA GLU A 389 31.66 0.14 31.20
C GLU A 389 30.27 0.62 30.81
N ALA A 390 29.66 -0.01 29.78
CA ALA A 390 28.28 0.22 29.41
C ALA A 390 27.32 -0.07 30.59
N LEU A 391 27.46 -1.22 31.22
CA LEU A 391 26.64 -1.61 32.38
C LEU A 391 26.85 -0.66 33.57
N LYS A 392 28.05 -0.16 33.82
CA LYS A 392 28.32 0.84 34.85
C LYS A 392 27.56 2.14 34.59
N MET A 393 27.62 2.66 33.36
CA MET A 393 26.91 3.87 32.98
C MET A 393 25.37 3.67 33.08
N LEU A 394 24.86 2.57 32.53
CA LEU A 394 23.46 2.21 32.58
C LEU A 394 22.94 2.00 34.00
N SER A 395 23.76 1.47 34.93
CA SER A 395 23.38 1.22 36.31
C SER A 395 23.00 2.50 37.07
N ILE A 396 23.53 3.66 36.67
CA ILE A 396 23.18 4.97 37.22
C ILE A 396 21.73 5.31 36.88
N PHE A 397 21.32 5.05 35.66
CA PHE A 397 20.01 5.43 35.15
C PHE A 397 18.97 4.30 35.26
N LYS A 398 19.37 3.07 35.57
CA LYS A 398 18.43 1.94 35.77
C LYS A 398 17.25 2.29 36.65
N PRO A 399 17.41 2.97 37.83
CA PRO A 399 16.26 3.32 38.66
C PRO A 399 15.23 4.23 37.96
N LEU A 400 15.65 5.08 36.95
CA LEU A 400 14.72 5.90 36.19
C LEU A 400 13.87 5.06 35.24
N PHE A 401 14.52 4.13 34.53
CA PHE A 401 13.81 3.23 33.61
C PHE A 401 12.81 2.34 34.35
N GLU A 402 13.13 1.91 35.58
CA GLU A 402 12.33 1.01 36.38
C GLU A 402 11.36 1.71 37.34
N ASP A 403 11.36 3.05 37.44
CA ASP A 403 10.41 3.80 38.28
C ASP A 403 9.02 3.81 37.63
N GLU A 404 8.04 3.20 38.30
CA GLU A 404 6.67 3.10 37.81
C GLU A 404 5.90 4.44 37.80
N LYS A 405 6.40 5.46 38.54
CA LYS A 405 5.77 6.77 38.63
C LYS A 405 6.08 7.70 37.47
N ILE A 406 7.21 7.48 36.81
CA ILE A 406 7.67 8.30 35.70
C ILE A 406 7.01 7.78 34.42
N LEU A 407 6.34 8.65 33.68
CA LEU A 407 5.86 8.36 32.33
C LEU A 407 7.07 8.36 31.36
N LYS A 408 7.32 7.25 30.67
CA LYS A 408 8.33 7.15 29.64
C LYS A 408 7.72 7.41 28.28
N VAL A 409 8.26 8.37 27.56
CA VAL A 409 7.83 8.74 26.19
C VAL A 409 8.91 8.29 25.21
N GLY A 410 8.53 7.70 24.10
CA GLY A 410 9.46 7.30 23.04
C GLY A 410 8.77 7.26 21.68
N GLN A 411 9.54 7.06 20.63
CA GLN A 411 9.09 6.84 19.26
C GLN A 411 9.44 5.39 18.86
N ASN A 412 8.45 4.51 18.71
CA ASN A 412 8.68 3.06 18.59
C ASN A 412 9.44 2.48 19.81
N ILE A 413 8.99 2.89 20.99
CA ILE A 413 9.63 2.63 22.28
C ILE A 413 9.87 1.13 22.56
N LYS A 414 9.14 0.24 21.89
CA LYS A 414 9.35 -1.21 21.98
C LYS A 414 10.80 -1.59 21.67
N TYR A 415 11.37 -1.01 20.60
CA TYR A 415 12.76 -1.23 20.24
C TYR A 415 13.72 -0.87 21.38
N ASP A 416 13.53 0.30 21.99
CA ASP A 416 14.38 0.76 23.11
C ASP A 416 14.26 -0.15 24.33
N MET A 417 13.03 -0.60 24.63
CA MET A 417 12.76 -1.55 25.70
C MET A 417 13.52 -2.88 25.48
N GLU A 418 13.53 -3.40 24.26
CA GLU A 418 14.24 -4.64 23.91
C GLU A 418 15.76 -4.49 23.99
N VAL A 419 16.29 -3.37 23.49
CA VAL A 419 17.72 -3.04 23.61
C VAL A 419 18.14 -2.94 25.06
N LEU A 420 17.42 -2.19 25.89
CA LEU A 420 17.69 -2.02 27.32
C LEU A 420 17.58 -3.37 28.08
N HIS A 421 16.64 -4.23 27.69
CA HIS A 421 16.49 -5.56 28.28
C HIS A 421 17.73 -6.45 28.07
N ASN A 422 18.42 -6.33 26.91
CA ASN A 422 19.68 -7.03 26.65
C ASN A 422 20.79 -6.64 27.66
N TYR A 423 20.63 -5.51 28.37
CA TYR A 423 21.53 -5.02 29.42
C TYR A 423 20.95 -5.24 30.84
N GLY A 424 19.86 -5.99 30.98
CA GLY A 424 19.23 -6.31 32.26
C GLY A 424 18.43 -5.16 32.87
N ILE A 425 17.89 -4.27 32.04
CA ILE A 425 17.00 -3.18 32.43
C ILE A 425 15.60 -3.46 31.92
N THR A 426 14.62 -3.41 32.79
CA THR A 426 13.19 -3.53 32.46
C THR A 426 12.55 -2.16 32.55
N VAL A 427 12.05 -1.62 31.47
CA VAL A 427 11.27 -0.37 31.49
C VAL A 427 9.93 -0.63 32.13
N LYS A 428 9.65 0.06 33.24
CA LYS A 428 8.42 -0.13 34.05
C LYS A 428 7.55 1.12 34.05
N GLY A 429 6.30 0.93 34.46
CA GLY A 429 5.31 2.00 34.60
C GLY A 429 4.62 2.31 33.27
N ARG A 430 4.02 3.49 33.22
CA ARG A 430 3.31 3.94 32.00
C ARG A 430 4.29 4.34 30.93
N ILE A 431 3.99 3.94 29.70
CA ILE A 431 4.73 4.34 28.49
C ILE A 431 3.79 5.10 27.55
N PHE A 432 4.35 5.98 26.73
CA PHE A 432 3.66 6.66 25.64
C PHE A 432 4.51 6.55 24.36
N ASP A 433 3.98 5.92 23.35
CA ASP A 433 4.62 5.78 22.05
C ASP A 433 3.99 6.75 21.05
N THR A 434 4.77 7.72 20.55
CA THR A 434 4.30 8.74 19.60
C THR A 434 3.92 8.14 18.25
N MET A 435 4.57 7.08 17.81
CA MET A 435 4.22 6.32 16.60
C MET A 435 2.82 5.70 16.74
N LEU A 436 2.54 5.04 17.86
CA LEU A 436 1.26 4.39 18.11
C LEU A 436 0.13 5.39 18.40
N ALA A 437 0.44 6.51 19.03
CA ALA A 437 -0.54 7.61 19.19
C ALA A 437 -0.98 8.15 17.84
N HIS A 438 -0.04 8.45 16.97
CA HIS A 438 -0.37 8.90 15.61
C HIS A 438 -1.08 7.83 14.77
N TYR A 439 -0.73 6.55 14.94
CA TYR A 439 -1.42 5.46 14.27
C TYR A 439 -2.92 5.40 14.63
N ILE A 440 -3.30 5.65 15.88
CA ILE A 440 -4.73 5.74 16.26
C ILE A 440 -5.40 6.99 15.67
N ILE A 441 -4.70 8.12 15.65
CA ILE A 441 -5.23 9.39 15.12
C ILE A 441 -5.42 9.31 13.61
N GLN A 442 -4.46 8.75 12.86
CA GLN A 442 -4.43 8.69 11.39
C GLN A 442 -3.82 7.37 10.87
N PRO A 443 -4.55 6.25 10.93
CA PRO A 443 -4.01 4.91 10.66
C PRO A 443 -3.52 4.68 9.21
N GLU A 444 -3.90 5.53 8.28
CA GLU A 444 -3.54 5.40 6.86
C GLU A 444 -2.25 6.15 6.48
N LEU A 445 -1.66 6.95 7.39
CA LEU A 445 -0.50 7.78 7.12
C LEU A 445 0.81 7.13 7.55
N HIS A 446 1.93 7.82 7.31
CA HIS A 446 3.23 7.42 7.82
C HIS A 446 3.39 7.84 9.29
N HIS A 447 4.02 7.00 10.10
CA HIS A 447 4.17 7.22 11.54
C HIS A 447 5.63 7.42 11.97
N GLY A 448 6.57 7.53 11.02
CA GLY A 448 7.98 7.80 11.31
C GLY A 448 8.19 9.21 11.85
N MET A 449 9.16 9.37 12.75
CA MET A 449 9.45 10.63 13.45
C MET A 449 9.70 11.77 12.50
N ASP A 450 10.51 11.59 11.47
CA ASP A 450 10.80 12.62 10.45
C ASP A 450 9.52 13.18 9.83
N TYR A 451 8.61 12.28 9.44
CA TYR A 451 7.32 12.64 8.88
C TYR A 451 6.46 13.41 9.89
N LEU A 452 6.40 12.93 11.13
CA LEU A 452 5.61 13.57 12.19
C LEU A 452 6.17 14.95 12.56
N ALA A 453 7.49 15.09 12.64
CA ALA A 453 8.16 16.36 12.92
C ALA A 453 7.84 17.41 11.83
N GLU A 454 7.84 17.00 10.58
CA GLU A 454 7.49 17.89 9.48
C GLU A 454 6.04 18.35 9.48
N VAL A 455 5.13 17.40 9.70
CA VAL A 455 3.69 17.63 9.65
C VAL A 455 3.20 18.43 10.85
N TYR A 456 3.68 18.09 12.04
CA TYR A 456 3.13 18.66 13.29
C TYR A 456 3.97 19.79 13.89
N LEU A 457 5.28 19.78 13.66
CA LEU A 457 6.21 20.75 14.25
C LEU A 457 6.79 21.73 13.22
N HIS A 458 6.54 21.53 11.92
CA HIS A 458 7.22 22.24 10.83
C HIS A 458 8.75 22.21 11.03
N TYR A 459 9.26 21.05 11.46
CA TYR A 459 10.65 20.83 11.80
C TYR A 459 11.26 19.76 10.91
N LYS A 460 12.46 20.00 10.38
CA LYS A 460 13.20 19.06 9.58
C LYS A 460 14.33 18.44 10.41
N THR A 461 14.17 17.17 10.75
CA THR A 461 15.16 16.38 11.48
C THR A 461 16.40 16.07 10.65
N VAL A 462 17.49 15.74 11.30
CA VAL A 462 18.70 15.19 10.66
C VAL A 462 18.42 13.73 10.32
N HIS A 463 18.61 13.34 9.07
CA HIS A 463 18.48 11.94 8.68
C HIS A 463 19.72 11.13 9.06
N ILE A 464 19.54 9.89 9.52
CA ILE A 464 20.63 9.00 9.92
C ILE A 464 21.68 8.80 8.81
N GLU A 465 21.25 8.81 7.54
CA GLU A 465 22.12 8.72 6.37
C GLU A 465 23.08 9.92 6.23
N GLU A 466 22.80 11.05 6.86
CA GLU A 466 23.70 12.21 6.90
C GLU A 466 24.90 11.95 7.85
N LEU A 467 24.70 11.09 8.87
CA LEU A 467 25.74 10.71 9.83
C LEU A 467 26.55 9.50 9.34
N ILE A 468 25.85 8.39 9.01
CA ILE A 468 26.51 7.10 8.73
C ILE A 468 26.67 6.81 7.23
N GLY A 469 26.13 7.66 6.37
CA GLY A 469 26.18 7.52 4.91
C GLY A 469 24.99 6.77 4.33
N PRO A 470 24.81 6.79 3.00
CA PRO A 470 23.67 6.22 2.32
C PRO A 470 23.63 4.69 2.46
N LYS A 471 22.39 4.12 2.45
CA LYS A 471 22.16 2.67 2.53
C LYS A 471 22.97 1.91 1.49
N GLY A 472 23.68 0.86 1.93
CA GLY A 472 24.44 -0.02 1.07
C GLY A 472 25.77 -0.46 1.67
N LYS A 473 26.62 -1.13 0.88
CA LYS A 473 27.89 -1.73 1.34
C LYS A 473 28.91 -0.74 1.98
N GLY A 474 28.72 0.56 1.83
CA GLY A 474 29.61 1.60 2.38
C GLY A 474 29.03 2.33 3.59
N GLN A 475 27.85 1.97 4.06
CA GLN A 475 27.23 2.58 5.24
C GLN A 475 28.01 2.19 6.50
N LYS A 476 28.36 3.18 7.31
CA LYS A 476 29.01 2.95 8.62
C LYS A 476 27.94 2.59 9.64
N ASN A 477 28.33 2.02 10.76
CA ASN A 477 27.42 1.93 11.90
C ASN A 477 27.71 3.10 12.87
N MET A 478 26.74 3.37 13.78
CA MET A 478 26.84 4.48 14.75
C MET A 478 28.09 4.39 15.64
N ARG A 479 28.54 3.19 16.00
CA ARG A 479 29.72 2.95 16.84
C ARG A 479 31.02 3.46 16.20
N ALA A 480 31.05 3.58 14.87
CA ALA A 480 32.22 4.10 14.16
C ALA A 480 32.37 5.63 14.25
N LEU A 481 31.40 6.33 14.83
CA LEU A 481 31.41 7.77 15.00
C LEU A 481 31.83 8.16 16.42
N PRO A 482 32.55 9.30 16.61
CA PRO A 482 32.84 9.79 17.94
C PRO A 482 31.55 10.37 18.58
N PRO A 483 31.45 10.35 19.93
CA PRO A 483 30.27 10.87 20.64
C PRO A 483 29.87 12.29 20.26
N GLU A 484 30.84 13.15 19.98
CA GLU A 484 30.64 14.54 19.56
C GLU A 484 29.96 14.68 18.19
N ALA A 485 29.98 13.64 17.36
CA ALA A 485 29.28 13.60 16.08
C ALA A 485 27.86 13.04 16.20
N VAL A 486 27.57 12.28 17.25
CA VAL A 486 26.27 11.58 17.47
C VAL A 486 25.35 12.38 18.37
N TYR A 487 25.89 13.06 19.42
CA TYR A 487 25.10 13.64 20.50
C TYR A 487 23.99 14.59 20.03
N ALA A 488 24.30 15.40 19.03
CA ALA A 488 23.35 16.40 18.54
C ALA A 488 22.16 15.75 17.82
N TYR A 489 22.39 14.69 17.09
CA TYR A 489 21.38 13.87 16.44
C TYR A 489 20.52 13.14 17.50
N ALA A 490 21.14 12.44 18.43
CA ALA A 490 20.44 11.69 19.47
C ALA A 490 19.62 12.59 20.43
N CYS A 491 20.12 13.79 20.74
CA CYS A 491 19.39 14.79 21.50
C CYS A 491 18.18 15.34 20.71
N GLU A 492 18.36 15.54 19.38
CA GLU A 492 17.25 15.96 18.51
C GLU A 492 16.12 14.93 18.53
N ASP A 493 16.42 13.63 18.45
CA ASP A 493 15.44 12.56 18.43
C ASP A 493 14.61 12.53 19.72
N ALA A 494 15.25 12.68 20.90
CA ALA A 494 14.54 12.78 22.17
C ALA A 494 13.71 14.07 22.31
N ASP A 495 14.24 15.23 21.89
CA ASP A 495 13.54 16.53 21.95
C ASP A 495 12.32 16.53 21.03
N ILE A 496 12.50 16.10 19.78
CA ILE A 496 11.40 16.04 18.80
C ILE A 496 10.31 15.07 19.26
N THR A 497 10.68 13.92 19.79
CA THR A 497 9.74 12.95 20.34
C THR A 497 8.94 13.55 21.52
N LEU A 498 9.56 14.29 22.42
CA LEU A 498 8.87 14.99 23.51
C LEU A 498 7.90 16.07 22.98
N ARG A 499 8.33 16.85 22.00
CA ARG A 499 7.46 17.88 21.36
C ARG A 499 6.29 17.24 20.65
N LEU A 500 6.48 16.09 19.99
CA LEU A 500 5.40 15.30 19.38
C LEU A 500 4.43 14.77 20.43
N TYR A 501 4.91 14.30 21.59
CA TYR A 501 4.06 13.88 22.69
C TYR A 501 3.09 15.00 23.09
N HIS A 502 3.56 16.22 23.31
CA HIS A 502 2.73 17.36 23.68
C HIS A 502 1.65 17.72 22.67
N ILE A 503 1.84 17.39 21.39
CA ILE A 503 0.87 17.63 20.31
C ILE A 503 -0.08 16.44 20.16
N LEU A 504 0.44 15.20 20.20
CA LEU A 504 -0.34 14.01 19.89
C LEU A 504 -1.24 13.58 21.05
N GLU A 505 -0.83 13.79 22.29
CA GLU A 505 -1.65 13.45 23.47
C GLU A 505 -3.02 14.18 23.46
N PRO A 506 -3.13 15.53 23.30
CA PRO A 506 -4.42 16.16 23.19
C PRO A 506 -5.19 15.76 21.92
N LYS A 507 -4.51 15.54 20.78
CA LYS A 507 -5.17 15.07 19.56
C LYS A 507 -5.78 13.66 19.70
N LEU A 508 -5.15 12.81 20.50
CA LEU A 508 -5.67 11.49 20.81
C LEU A 508 -7.02 11.59 21.56
N LYS A 509 -7.16 12.59 22.44
CA LYS A 509 -8.43 12.91 23.14
C LYS A 509 -9.48 13.42 22.15
N GLU A 510 -9.10 14.32 21.25
CA GLU A 510 -10.03 14.89 20.26
C GLU A 510 -10.68 13.82 19.38
N VAL A 511 -9.93 12.76 19.03
CA VAL A 511 -10.48 11.66 18.23
C VAL A 511 -11.15 10.59 19.08
N GLY A 512 -11.14 10.71 20.43
CA GLY A 512 -11.71 9.71 21.34
C GLY A 512 -10.92 8.39 21.36
N GLY A 513 -9.61 8.44 21.08
CA GLY A 513 -8.73 7.27 21.01
C GLY A 513 -8.01 6.91 22.32
N GLU A 514 -8.27 7.64 23.43
CA GLU A 514 -7.55 7.45 24.70
C GLU A 514 -7.73 6.06 25.29
N ASP A 515 -8.96 5.54 25.34
CA ASP A 515 -9.21 4.21 25.89
C ASP A 515 -8.51 3.12 25.08
N LEU A 516 -8.59 3.18 23.76
CA LEU A 516 -7.88 2.26 22.86
C LEU A 516 -6.36 2.33 23.08
N PHE A 517 -5.81 3.53 23.21
CA PHE A 517 -4.39 3.75 23.42
C PHE A 517 -3.92 3.20 24.78
N TRP A 518 -4.56 3.63 25.87
CA TRP A 518 -4.12 3.32 27.21
C TRP A 518 -4.50 1.92 27.72
N GLN A 519 -5.57 1.32 27.16
CA GLN A 519 -6.06 0.01 27.63
C GLN A 519 -5.63 -1.13 26.70
N ILE A 520 -5.26 -0.85 25.44
CA ILE A 520 -4.91 -1.89 24.48
C ILE A 520 -3.51 -1.65 23.88
N GLU A 521 -3.27 -0.54 23.18
CA GLU A 521 -2.01 -0.41 22.41
C GLU A 521 -0.78 -0.28 23.31
N MET A 522 -0.82 0.54 24.37
CA MET A 522 0.31 0.69 25.29
C MET A 522 0.57 -0.55 26.15
N PRO A 523 -0.44 -1.19 26.77
CA PRO A 523 -0.20 -2.42 27.51
C PRO A 523 0.28 -3.60 26.65
N LEU A 524 0.01 -3.57 25.33
CA LEU A 524 0.47 -4.60 24.42
C LEU A 524 1.98 -4.49 24.10
N VAL A 525 2.57 -3.31 24.16
CA VAL A 525 3.99 -3.09 23.84
C VAL A 525 4.92 -4.02 24.62
N PRO A 526 4.86 -4.10 25.97
CA PRO A 526 5.70 -5.02 26.72
C PRO A 526 5.41 -6.51 26.45
N VAL A 527 4.17 -6.86 26.08
CA VAL A 527 3.82 -8.24 25.69
C VAL A 527 4.55 -8.63 24.41
N LEU A 528 4.50 -7.76 23.39
CA LEU A 528 5.19 -8.00 22.14
C LEU A 528 6.71 -8.03 22.31
N ALA A 529 7.27 -7.14 23.13
CA ALA A 529 8.69 -7.14 23.45
C ALA A 529 9.13 -8.47 24.11
N ASP A 530 8.35 -9.01 25.07
CA ASP A 530 8.63 -10.33 25.68
C ASP A 530 8.55 -11.48 24.66
N MET A 531 7.57 -11.45 23.76
CA MET A 531 7.42 -12.43 22.68
C MET A 531 8.59 -12.38 21.69
N GLU A 532 8.99 -11.19 21.25
CA GLU A 532 10.09 -10.98 20.32
C GLU A 532 11.42 -11.40 20.92
N GLN A 533 11.66 -11.08 22.21
CA GLN A 533 12.85 -11.52 22.93
C GLN A 533 12.87 -13.03 23.20
N THR A 534 11.72 -13.62 23.51
CA THR A 534 11.60 -15.07 23.69
C THR A 534 11.94 -15.80 22.39
N GLY A 535 11.40 -15.34 21.27
CA GLY A 535 11.60 -15.97 19.95
C GLY A 535 11.04 -17.38 19.84
N VAL A 536 11.26 -18.01 18.70
CA VAL A 536 10.72 -19.32 18.35
C VAL A 536 11.83 -20.29 18.01
N CYS A 537 11.75 -21.53 18.51
CA CYS A 537 12.69 -22.60 18.19
C CYS A 537 12.33 -23.27 16.86
N LEU A 538 13.35 -23.68 16.11
CA LEU A 538 13.21 -24.43 14.87
C LEU A 538 13.96 -25.76 14.93
N ASP A 539 13.33 -26.79 14.44
CA ASP A 539 13.98 -28.07 14.10
C ASP A 539 14.73 -27.91 12.76
N THR A 540 16.02 -27.62 12.86
CA THR A 540 16.88 -27.40 11.69
C THR A 540 17.11 -28.69 10.88
N GLU A 541 17.07 -29.86 11.52
CA GLU A 541 17.23 -31.15 10.81
C GLU A 541 15.95 -31.49 10.02
N ALA A 542 14.79 -31.27 10.62
CA ALA A 542 13.53 -31.39 9.90
C ALA A 542 13.44 -30.41 8.70
N LEU A 543 13.92 -29.15 8.86
CA LEU A 543 13.98 -28.19 7.74
C LEU A 543 14.93 -28.64 6.62
N LYS A 544 16.09 -29.23 6.94
CA LYS A 544 17.01 -29.80 5.93
C LYS A 544 16.37 -30.95 5.17
N GLU A 545 15.66 -31.82 5.87
CA GLU A 545 14.96 -32.94 5.22
C GLU A 545 13.80 -32.41 4.35
N THR A 546 13.04 -31.46 4.82
CA THR A 546 11.99 -30.79 4.03
C THR A 546 12.60 -30.13 2.78
N SER A 547 13.75 -29.45 2.91
CA SER A 547 14.47 -28.86 1.76
C SER A 547 14.86 -29.92 0.75
N ARG A 548 15.38 -31.09 1.19
CA ARG A 548 15.75 -32.17 0.32
C ARG A 548 14.53 -32.68 -0.46
N ILE A 549 13.44 -33.00 0.24
CA ILE A 549 12.20 -33.50 -0.36
C ILE A 549 11.62 -32.51 -1.36
N PHE A 550 11.57 -31.23 -0.99
CA PHE A 550 11.01 -30.19 -1.86
C PHE A 550 11.87 -29.98 -3.12
N ASN A 551 13.19 -30.05 -3.00
CA ASN A 551 14.09 -29.96 -4.17
C ASN A 551 13.96 -31.17 -5.10
N GLU A 552 13.78 -32.39 -4.57
CA GLU A 552 13.52 -33.58 -5.39
C GLU A 552 12.18 -33.45 -6.14
N ARG A 553 11.13 -33.01 -5.47
CA ARG A 553 9.83 -32.77 -6.10
C ARG A 553 9.89 -31.65 -7.13
N LEU A 554 10.65 -30.59 -6.85
CA LEU A 554 10.85 -29.45 -7.75
C LEU A 554 11.51 -29.92 -9.05
N HIS A 555 12.55 -30.73 -8.94
CA HIS A 555 13.22 -31.33 -10.12
C HIS A 555 12.29 -32.25 -10.92
N LEU A 556 11.43 -33.02 -10.24
CA LEU A 556 10.41 -33.84 -10.91
C LEU A 556 9.41 -32.98 -11.69
N TYR A 557 8.93 -31.87 -11.11
CA TYR A 557 8.05 -30.92 -11.80
C TYR A 557 8.75 -30.24 -12.98
N GLU A 558 10.02 -29.83 -12.84
CA GLU A 558 10.83 -29.28 -13.93
C GLU A 558 10.93 -30.25 -15.10
N THR A 559 11.24 -31.50 -14.84
CA THR A 559 11.32 -32.54 -15.85
C THR A 559 10.00 -32.70 -16.59
N ARG A 560 8.89 -32.82 -15.86
CA ARG A 560 7.55 -32.95 -16.46
C ARG A 560 7.16 -31.72 -17.28
N ILE A 561 7.44 -30.53 -16.79
CA ILE A 561 7.16 -29.30 -17.51
C ILE A 561 7.93 -29.25 -18.83
N TYR A 562 9.20 -29.64 -18.86
CA TYR A 562 9.98 -29.67 -20.09
C TYR A 562 9.53 -30.78 -21.08
N GLU A 563 9.16 -31.95 -20.59
CA GLU A 563 8.56 -33.02 -21.40
C GLU A 563 7.25 -32.54 -22.04
N GLU A 564 6.35 -31.93 -21.27
CA GLU A 564 5.05 -31.43 -21.71
C GLU A 564 5.16 -30.21 -22.63
N ALA A 565 6.19 -29.38 -22.44
CA ALA A 565 6.51 -28.27 -23.33
C ALA A 565 7.22 -28.73 -24.62
N GLY A 566 7.90 -29.88 -24.59
CA GLY A 566 8.74 -30.38 -25.69
C GLY A 566 10.03 -29.57 -25.89
N GLU A 567 10.44 -28.78 -24.91
CA GLU A 567 11.68 -28.00 -24.88
C GLU A 567 12.00 -27.49 -23.48
N THR A 568 13.26 -27.13 -23.25
CA THR A 568 13.71 -26.49 -22.01
C THR A 568 13.58 -24.97 -22.08
N PHE A 569 13.10 -24.36 -21.02
CA PHE A 569 12.94 -22.90 -20.90
C PHE A 569 13.04 -22.47 -19.44
N ASN A 570 13.15 -21.15 -19.18
CA ASN A 570 13.18 -20.64 -17.82
C ASN A 570 11.76 -20.58 -17.23
N ILE A 571 11.40 -21.54 -16.38
CA ILE A 571 10.09 -21.63 -15.69
C ILE A 571 9.86 -20.43 -14.77
N ALA A 572 10.93 -19.79 -14.26
CA ALA A 572 10.82 -18.57 -13.45
C ALA A 572 10.53 -17.31 -14.28
N SER A 573 10.63 -17.37 -15.62
CA SER A 573 10.35 -16.26 -16.52
C SER A 573 8.87 -16.23 -16.94
N PRO A 574 8.06 -15.26 -16.49
CA PRO A 574 6.66 -15.14 -16.91
C PRO A 574 6.50 -15.03 -18.44
N LYS A 575 7.47 -14.41 -19.11
CA LYS A 575 7.48 -14.27 -20.57
C LYS A 575 7.60 -15.62 -21.24
N GLN A 576 8.60 -16.43 -20.87
CA GLN A 576 8.83 -17.74 -21.49
C GLN A 576 7.70 -18.72 -21.18
N VAL A 577 7.21 -18.74 -19.94
CA VAL A 577 6.01 -19.50 -19.58
C VAL A 577 4.82 -19.11 -20.45
N GLY A 578 4.59 -17.83 -20.67
CA GLY A 578 3.50 -17.35 -21.51
C GLY A 578 3.66 -17.77 -22.99
N GLU A 579 4.87 -17.73 -23.52
CA GLU A 579 5.17 -18.19 -24.89
C GLU A 579 4.91 -19.70 -25.06
N ILE A 580 5.26 -20.51 -24.07
CA ILE A 580 4.93 -21.95 -24.07
C ILE A 580 3.42 -22.18 -24.00
N LEU A 581 2.75 -21.63 -22.97
CA LEU A 581 1.33 -21.95 -22.73
C LEU A 581 0.39 -21.40 -23.80
N PHE A 582 0.63 -20.20 -24.28
CA PHE A 582 -0.28 -19.48 -25.16
C PHE A 582 0.25 -19.34 -26.59
N GLY A 583 1.55 -19.29 -26.80
CA GLY A 583 2.17 -19.22 -28.11
C GLY A 583 2.34 -20.58 -28.77
N LYS A 584 2.82 -21.58 -28.02
CA LYS A 584 3.11 -22.94 -28.54
C LYS A 584 1.96 -23.91 -28.34
N LEU A 585 1.48 -24.04 -27.11
CA LEU A 585 0.44 -25.01 -26.74
C LEU A 585 -0.98 -24.51 -27.02
N HIS A 586 -1.17 -23.21 -27.31
CA HIS A 586 -2.46 -22.59 -27.61
C HIS A 586 -3.59 -22.95 -26.64
N LEU A 587 -3.32 -22.96 -25.33
CA LEU A 587 -4.30 -23.39 -24.30
C LEU A 587 -5.55 -22.49 -24.22
N VAL A 588 -5.48 -21.29 -24.79
CA VAL A 588 -6.57 -20.30 -24.84
C VAL A 588 -6.54 -19.58 -26.20
N ASP A 589 -7.70 -19.41 -26.84
CA ASP A 589 -7.79 -18.72 -28.12
C ASP A 589 -7.42 -17.22 -28.04
N ASN A 590 -7.82 -16.54 -26.96
CA ASN A 590 -7.53 -15.13 -26.74
C ASN A 590 -6.92 -14.91 -25.34
N PRO A 591 -5.64 -15.25 -25.13
CA PRO A 591 -5.00 -15.11 -23.83
C PRO A 591 -4.84 -13.63 -23.44
N LYS A 592 -5.09 -13.33 -22.17
CA LYS A 592 -4.85 -11.99 -21.61
C LYS A 592 -3.38 -11.61 -21.80
N ARG A 593 -3.16 -10.40 -22.29
CA ARG A 593 -1.83 -9.82 -22.44
C ARG A 593 -1.67 -8.63 -21.52
N THR A 594 -0.44 -8.42 -21.05
CA THR A 594 -0.06 -7.18 -20.37
C THR A 594 -0.11 -6.01 -21.36
N LYS A 595 -0.12 -4.80 -20.86
CA LYS A 595 -0.03 -3.60 -21.71
C LYS A 595 1.24 -3.56 -22.58
N THR A 596 2.28 -4.31 -22.19
CA THR A 596 3.52 -4.49 -22.95
C THR A 596 3.45 -5.64 -23.98
N GLY A 597 2.28 -6.23 -24.18
CA GLY A 597 2.06 -7.32 -25.14
C GLY A 597 2.48 -8.70 -24.67
N GLN A 598 3.05 -8.85 -23.48
CA GLN A 598 3.41 -10.14 -22.90
C GLN A 598 2.16 -10.89 -22.41
N TYR A 599 2.18 -12.19 -22.47
CA TYR A 599 1.13 -13.01 -21.89
C TYR A 599 1.09 -12.87 -20.35
N VAL A 600 -0.13 -12.77 -19.80
CA VAL A 600 -0.32 -12.74 -18.34
C VAL A 600 -0.28 -14.17 -17.82
N THR A 601 0.68 -14.47 -16.95
CA THR A 601 0.85 -15.78 -16.31
C THR A 601 0.78 -15.66 -14.78
N SER A 602 -0.08 -14.75 -14.28
CA SER A 602 -0.35 -14.65 -12.84
C SER A 602 -0.97 -15.95 -12.32
N GLU A 603 -0.84 -16.19 -11.02
CA GLU A 603 -1.39 -17.38 -10.37
C GLU A 603 -2.89 -17.52 -10.64
N GLU A 604 -3.65 -16.41 -10.57
CA GLU A 604 -5.09 -16.37 -10.88
C GLU A 604 -5.39 -16.86 -12.31
N VAL A 605 -4.60 -16.42 -13.29
CA VAL A 605 -4.76 -16.85 -14.69
C VAL A 605 -4.44 -18.34 -14.82
N LEU A 606 -3.33 -18.81 -14.23
CA LEU A 606 -2.96 -20.22 -14.30
C LEU A 606 -3.98 -21.09 -13.56
N GLN A 607 -4.48 -20.69 -12.40
CA GLN A 607 -5.53 -21.43 -11.69
C GLN A 607 -6.81 -21.55 -12.51
N SER A 608 -7.20 -20.51 -13.28
CA SER A 608 -8.34 -20.60 -14.19
C SER A 608 -8.15 -21.62 -15.33
N LEU A 609 -6.93 -22.07 -15.55
CA LEU A 609 -6.54 -23.04 -16.56
C LEU A 609 -6.20 -24.41 -15.97
N SER A 610 -6.23 -24.57 -14.65
CA SER A 610 -6.01 -25.84 -13.96
C SER A 610 -6.94 -26.93 -14.52
N GLY A 611 -6.41 -28.12 -14.75
CA GLY A 611 -7.11 -29.26 -15.34
C GLY A 611 -7.28 -29.20 -16.87
N LYS A 612 -6.91 -28.10 -17.56
CA LYS A 612 -6.96 -28.05 -19.03
C LYS A 612 -5.76 -28.72 -19.70
N HIS A 613 -4.60 -28.64 -19.08
CA HIS A 613 -3.37 -29.30 -19.54
C HIS A 613 -2.45 -29.53 -18.34
N PRO A 614 -1.81 -30.70 -18.23
CA PRO A 614 -0.98 -31.05 -17.07
C PRO A 614 0.15 -30.05 -16.77
N ILE A 615 0.71 -29.41 -17.79
CA ILE A 615 1.77 -28.40 -17.67
C ILE A 615 1.37 -27.24 -16.76
N VAL A 616 0.09 -26.85 -16.77
CA VAL A 616 -0.41 -25.74 -15.94
C VAL A 616 -0.34 -26.08 -14.47
N ASP A 617 -0.82 -27.28 -14.12
CA ASP A 617 -0.82 -27.77 -12.74
C ASP A 617 0.61 -28.00 -12.24
N ASN A 618 1.50 -28.52 -13.11
CA ASN A 618 2.92 -28.69 -12.80
C ASN A 618 3.64 -27.34 -12.60
N ILE A 619 3.33 -26.31 -13.40
CA ILE A 619 3.89 -24.97 -13.22
C ILE A 619 3.39 -24.32 -11.91
N LEU A 620 2.11 -24.47 -11.58
CA LEU A 620 1.55 -23.98 -10.32
C LEU A 620 2.25 -24.65 -9.12
N ALA A 621 2.38 -25.97 -9.14
CA ALA A 621 3.06 -26.73 -8.09
C ALA A 621 4.54 -26.34 -7.97
N HIS A 622 5.25 -26.23 -9.09
CA HIS A 622 6.64 -25.78 -9.13
C HIS A 622 6.81 -24.39 -8.50
N ARG A 623 5.97 -23.40 -8.87
CA ARG A 623 6.04 -22.03 -8.33
C ARG A 623 5.74 -22.01 -6.84
N GLY A 624 4.73 -22.78 -6.39
CA GLY A 624 4.39 -22.92 -4.97
C GLY A 624 5.57 -23.43 -4.14
N LEU A 625 6.14 -24.57 -4.55
CA LEU A 625 7.31 -25.15 -3.87
C LEU A 625 8.53 -24.23 -3.89
N LYS A 626 8.81 -23.57 -5.03
CA LYS A 626 9.94 -22.63 -5.15
C LYS A 626 9.81 -21.46 -4.21
N LYS A 627 8.59 -20.95 -4.06
CA LYS A 627 8.28 -19.88 -3.11
C LYS A 627 8.49 -20.33 -1.67
N LEU A 628 7.98 -21.51 -1.30
CA LEU A 628 8.14 -22.06 0.05
C LEU A 628 9.60 -22.33 0.41
N LEU A 629 10.37 -22.91 -0.51
CA LEU A 629 11.81 -23.09 -0.34
C LEU A 629 12.54 -21.76 -0.10
N GLY A 630 12.34 -20.80 -0.99
CA GLY A 630 13.08 -19.53 -0.94
C GLY A 630 12.68 -18.62 0.23
N THR A 631 11.39 -18.66 0.63
CA THR A 631 10.87 -17.75 1.67
C THR A 631 11.03 -18.34 3.08
N TYR A 632 10.90 -19.67 3.23
CA TYR A 632 10.86 -20.29 4.54
C TYR A 632 11.93 -21.37 4.72
N VAL A 633 11.91 -22.44 3.94
CA VAL A 633 12.70 -23.65 4.23
C VAL A 633 14.21 -23.38 4.23
N ASP A 634 14.72 -22.65 3.21
CA ASP A 634 16.14 -22.32 3.08
C ASP A 634 16.53 -20.98 3.72
N ALA A 635 15.53 -20.11 4.00
CA ALA A 635 15.76 -18.80 4.57
C ALA A 635 15.77 -18.81 6.10
N LEU A 636 14.78 -19.47 6.74
CA LEU A 636 14.62 -19.45 8.20
C LEU A 636 15.86 -19.93 8.98
N PRO A 637 16.57 -21.03 8.56
CA PRO A 637 17.77 -21.44 9.29
C PRO A 637 18.89 -20.40 9.35
N LYS A 638 18.93 -19.49 8.37
CA LYS A 638 19.95 -18.41 8.29
C LYS A 638 19.62 -17.24 9.20
N LEU A 639 18.40 -17.15 9.67
CA LEU A 639 17.90 -16.10 10.56
C LEU A 639 17.94 -16.50 12.04
N ILE A 640 18.40 -17.71 12.34
CA ILE A 640 18.58 -18.15 13.72
C ILE A 640 19.66 -17.30 14.38
N ASN A 641 19.29 -16.58 15.43
CA ASN A 641 20.23 -15.77 16.19
C ASN A 641 21.24 -16.68 16.92
N PRO A 642 22.55 -16.50 16.73
CA PRO A 642 23.58 -17.37 17.30
C PRO A 642 23.66 -17.31 18.84
N ARG A 643 23.16 -16.25 19.47
CA ARG A 643 23.16 -16.08 20.95
C ARG A 643 22.03 -16.87 21.61
N THR A 644 20.87 -16.92 20.97
CA THR A 644 19.65 -17.50 21.55
C THR A 644 19.30 -18.86 20.94
N GLY A 645 19.82 -19.18 19.77
CA GLY A 645 19.45 -20.38 19.00
C GLY A 645 18.02 -20.32 18.44
N ARG A 646 17.39 -19.14 18.42
CA ARG A 646 15.97 -18.94 18.05
C ARG A 646 15.82 -17.92 16.93
N ILE A 647 14.66 -17.92 16.30
CA ILE A 647 14.25 -16.86 15.38
C ILE A 647 13.46 -15.81 16.17
N HIS A 648 13.79 -14.55 15.93
CA HIS A 648 13.10 -13.38 16.52
C HIS A 648 12.45 -12.59 15.40
N THR A 649 11.11 -12.69 15.29
CA THR A 649 10.32 -11.84 14.38
C THR A 649 9.99 -10.52 15.07
N SER A 650 9.67 -9.49 14.30
CA SER A 650 9.11 -8.24 14.83
C SER A 650 7.61 -8.19 14.61
N PHE A 651 6.82 -7.97 15.67
CA PHE A 651 5.39 -7.73 15.60
C PHE A 651 5.09 -6.23 15.55
N ASN A 652 4.52 -5.77 14.44
CA ASN A 652 4.27 -4.35 14.20
C ASN A 652 2.80 -4.00 14.43
N GLN A 653 2.55 -3.04 15.32
CA GLN A 653 1.19 -2.55 15.65
C GLN A 653 0.69 -1.49 14.66
N ALA A 654 1.58 -0.71 14.02
CA ALA A 654 1.25 0.49 13.24
C ALA A 654 1.35 0.29 11.72
N VAL A 655 1.19 -0.93 11.20
CA VAL A 655 1.33 -1.23 9.76
C VAL A 655 -0.01 -1.45 9.07
N THR A 656 -0.93 -2.14 9.73
CA THR A 656 -2.22 -2.47 9.11
C THR A 656 -3.30 -1.43 9.48
N ALA A 657 -4.09 -1.01 8.51
CA ALA A 657 -5.19 -0.07 8.77
C ALA A 657 -6.37 -0.68 9.56
N THR A 658 -6.35 -1.98 9.83
CA THR A 658 -7.41 -2.71 10.55
C THR A 658 -7.14 -2.90 12.03
N GLY A 659 -5.95 -2.58 12.52
CA GLY A 659 -5.56 -2.90 13.90
C GLY A 659 -4.88 -4.26 14.07
N ARG A 660 -4.91 -5.13 13.06
CA ARG A 660 -4.20 -6.42 13.12
C ARG A 660 -2.69 -6.20 13.25
N LEU A 661 -2.02 -7.07 13.99
CA LEU A 661 -0.56 -7.12 14.00
C LEU A 661 -0.03 -7.59 12.64
N SER A 662 1.12 -7.13 12.25
CA SER A 662 1.90 -7.72 11.15
C SER A 662 3.23 -8.24 11.68
N SER A 663 3.74 -9.30 11.05
CA SER A 663 5.04 -9.89 11.39
C SER A 663 6.04 -9.60 10.28
N SER A 664 7.26 -9.21 10.64
CA SER A 664 8.34 -8.95 9.68
C SER A 664 9.68 -9.44 10.21
N ASP A 665 10.60 -9.68 9.31
CA ASP A 665 12.00 -10.02 9.56
C ASP A 665 12.25 -11.24 10.50
N PRO A 666 11.65 -12.43 10.21
CA PRO A 666 10.83 -12.84 9.08
C PRO A 666 9.32 -12.72 9.31
N ASN A 667 8.51 -12.68 8.22
CA ASN A 667 7.06 -12.77 8.34
C ASN A 667 6.61 -14.22 8.61
N LEU A 668 6.23 -14.51 9.85
CA LEU A 668 5.78 -15.84 10.28
C LEU A 668 4.26 -16.02 10.18
N GLN A 669 3.48 -14.95 9.97
CA GLN A 669 2.02 -15.02 9.86
C GLN A 669 1.54 -15.53 8.48
N ASN A 670 2.41 -15.58 7.48
CA ASN A 670 2.05 -16.00 6.12
C ASN A 670 2.46 -17.43 5.77
N ILE A 671 2.83 -18.25 6.75
CA ILE A 671 3.12 -19.68 6.54
C ILE A 671 1.82 -20.42 6.23
N PRO A 672 1.69 -21.09 5.05
CA PRO A 672 0.43 -21.70 4.65
C PRO A 672 -0.07 -22.77 5.63
N VAL A 673 -1.39 -22.80 5.85
CA VAL A 673 -2.04 -23.79 6.75
C VAL A 673 -2.71 -24.91 5.97
N ARG A 674 -3.23 -24.61 4.75
CA ARG A 674 -4.18 -25.46 4.06
C ARG A 674 -3.57 -26.50 3.13
N ASP A 675 -2.38 -26.24 2.64
CA ASP A 675 -1.67 -27.18 1.77
C ASP A 675 -0.72 -28.07 2.57
N ASP A 676 -0.47 -29.27 2.04
CA ASP A 676 0.37 -30.24 2.73
C ASP A 676 1.84 -29.80 2.82
N ASP A 677 2.29 -28.99 1.88
CA ASP A 677 3.65 -28.44 1.88
C ASP A 677 3.83 -27.38 2.98
N GLY A 678 2.81 -26.54 3.22
CA GLY A 678 2.80 -25.60 4.35
C GLY A 678 2.78 -26.30 5.69
N LYS A 679 2.04 -27.43 5.81
CA LYS A 679 2.00 -28.25 7.01
C LYS A 679 3.38 -28.82 7.36
N GLU A 680 4.16 -29.24 6.36
CA GLU A 680 5.53 -29.75 6.58
C GLU A 680 6.43 -28.66 7.17
N ILE A 681 6.25 -27.38 6.77
CA ILE A 681 6.99 -26.25 7.34
C ILE A 681 6.57 -26.02 8.80
N ARG A 682 5.24 -26.09 9.13
CA ARG A 682 4.75 -25.91 10.49
C ARG A 682 5.26 -26.98 11.47
N LYS A 683 5.54 -28.20 11.01
CA LYS A 683 6.19 -29.25 11.84
C LYS A 683 7.57 -28.83 12.34
N CYS A 684 8.25 -27.96 11.63
CA CYS A 684 9.59 -27.53 12.01
C CYS A 684 9.61 -26.46 13.11
N PHE A 685 8.44 -25.87 13.48
CA PHE A 685 8.32 -24.97 14.60
C PHE A 685 8.06 -25.77 15.87
N ILE A 686 9.01 -25.75 16.79
CA ILE A 686 9.03 -26.58 18.01
C ILE A 686 9.09 -25.68 19.25
N PRO A 687 8.63 -26.16 20.40
CA PRO A 687 8.80 -25.46 21.67
C PRO A 687 10.27 -25.49 22.13
N GLU A 688 10.55 -24.79 23.23
CA GLU A 688 11.83 -24.92 23.93
C GLU A 688 12.07 -26.37 24.40
N GLU A 689 13.32 -26.78 24.52
CA GLU A 689 13.68 -28.12 24.97
C GLU A 689 13.04 -28.45 26.35
N GLY A 690 12.37 -29.57 26.42
CA GLY A 690 11.61 -29.98 27.61
C GLY A 690 10.20 -29.39 27.71
N CYS A 691 9.78 -28.52 26.79
CA CYS A 691 8.44 -27.95 26.74
C CYS A 691 7.52 -28.65 25.75
N LEU A 692 6.24 -28.36 25.85
CA LEU A 692 5.19 -28.75 24.91
C LEU A 692 4.77 -27.51 24.09
N PHE A 693 4.39 -27.73 22.84
CA PHE A 693 3.76 -26.71 22.01
C PHE A 693 2.26 -26.67 22.34
N PHE A 694 1.76 -25.47 22.62
CA PHE A 694 0.35 -25.24 22.89
C PHE A 694 -0.17 -24.18 21.93
N SER A 695 -1.30 -24.45 21.28
CA SER A 695 -1.99 -23.51 20.41
C SER A 695 -3.42 -23.30 20.92
N ALA A 696 -3.88 -22.04 20.87
CA ALA A 696 -5.26 -21.68 21.13
C ALA A 696 -5.75 -20.72 20.03
N ASP A 697 -6.85 -21.07 19.38
CA ASP A 697 -7.41 -20.36 18.22
C ASP A 697 -8.87 -20.00 18.45
N TYR A 698 -9.28 -18.80 18.06
CA TYR A 698 -10.67 -18.39 18.17
C TYR A 698 -11.56 -19.08 17.13
N SER A 699 -12.56 -19.78 17.61
CA SER A 699 -13.55 -20.45 16.78
C SER A 699 -14.49 -19.43 16.11
N GLN A 700 -14.26 -19.16 14.83
CA GLN A 700 -15.14 -18.36 13.96
C GLN A 700 -15.43 -16.95 14.51
N ILE A 701 -14.44 -16.26 15.05
CA ILE A 701 -14.58 -14.99 15.75
C ILE A 701 -15.25 -13.90 14.88
N GLU A 702 -14.91 -13.80 13.60
CA GLU A 702 -15.51 -12.80 12.69
C GLU A 702 -17.03 -12.98 12.52
N LEU A 703 -17.49 -14.24 12.47
CA LEU A 703 -18.94 -14.55 12.41
C LEU A 703 -19.65 -14.25 13.72
N ARG A 704 -18.97 -14.46 14.85
CA ARG A 704 -19.50 -14.13 16.20
C ARG A 704 -19.61 -12.62 16.39
N ILE A 705 -18.62 -11.87 15.90
CA ILE A 705 -18.64 -10.39 15.90
C ILE A 705 -19.78 -9.90 14.98
N MET A 706 -19.95 -10.50 13.79
CA MET A 706 -21.08 -10.16 12.91
C MET A 706 -22.44 -10.43 13.58
N ALA A 707 -22.60 -11.55 14.28
CA ALA A 707 -23.81 -11.85 15.04
C ALA A 707 -24.10 -10.78 16.10
N HIS A 708 -23.05 -10.33 16.81
CA HIS A 708 -23.15 -9.27 17.81
C HIS A 708 -23.53 -7.92 17.20
N LEU A 709 -22.81 -7.48 16.17
CA LEU A 709 -23.00 -6.17 15.53
C LEU A 709 -24.33 -6.07 14.79
N SER A 710 -24.78 -7.14 14.14
CA SER A 710 -26.06 -7.17 13.44
C SER A 710 -27.25 -7.38 14.38
N GLY A 711 -27.04 -8.02 15.52
CA GLY A 711 -28.10 -8.46 16.40
C GLY A 711 -29.06 -9.48 15.76
N ASP A 712 -28.60 -10.25 14.75
CA ASP A 712 -29.44 -11.22 14.05
C ASP A 712 -29.76 -12.41 14.94
N GLU A 713 -31.05 -12.59 15.23
CA GLU A 713 -31.53 -13.59 16.18
C GLU A 713 -31.24 -15.02 15.73
N ASN A 714 -31.33 -15.29 14.44
CA ASN A 714 -31.05 -16.61 13.90
C ASN A 714 -29.55 -16.97 14.02
N MET A 715 -28.67 -16.00 13.82
CA MET A 715 -27.23 -16.18 13.93
C MET A 715 -26.83 -16.31 15.41
N ILE A 716 -27.39 -15.48 16.29
CA ILE A 716 -27.16 -15.51 17.73
C ILE A 716 -27.62 -16.87 18.29
N GLU A 717 -28.81 -17.37 17.94
CA GLU A 717 -29.32 -18.63 18.43
C GLU A 717 -28.47 -19.81 17.97
N ALA A 718 -27.99 -19.80 16.70
CA ALA A 718 -27.09 -20.85 16.22
C ALA A 718 -25.81 -20.95 17.02
N PHE A 719 -25.20 -19.81 17.39
CA PHE A 719 -24.00 -19.81 18.22
C PHE A 719 -24.28 -20.18 19.70
N ARG A 720 -25.40 -19.74 20.27
CA ARG A 720 -25.74 -20.04 21.68
C ARG A 720 -26.10 -21.50 21.90
N SER A 721 -26.70 -22.13 20.89
CA SER A 721 -27.03 -23.56 20.91
C SER A 721 -25.84 -24.47 20.60
N GLY A 722 -24.65 -23.91 20.34
CA GLY A 722 -23.43 -24.67 20.03
C GLY A 722 -23.47 -25.39 18.67
N GLN A 723 -24.37 -24.99 17.76
CA GLN A 723 -24.48 -25.57 16.43
C GLN A 723 -23.33 -25.10 15.53
N ASP A 724 -22.91 -25.97 14.61
CA ASP A 724 -22.01 -25.57 13.51
C ASP A 724 -22.73 -24.55 12.63
N ILE A 725 -22.29 -23.27 12.69
CA ILE A 725 -22.91 -22.17 11.98
C ILE A 725 -22.99 -22.42 10.46
N HIS A 726 -22.02 -23.14 9.87
CA HIS A 726 -22.05 -23.46 8.45
C HIS A 726 -23.07 -24.52 8.12
N ARG A 727 -23.25 -25.53 8.99
CA ARG A 727 -24.35 -26.50 8.85
C ARG A 727 -25.70 -25.85 9.12
N ALA A 728 -25.79 -25.00 10.14
CA ALA A 728 -27.01 -24.25 10.43
C ALA A 728 -27.41 -23.32 9.29
N THR A 729 -26.44 -22.63 8.67
CA THR A 729 -26.67 -21.82 7.47
C THR A 729 -27.13 -22.68 6.28
N ALA A 730 -26.47 -23.81 6.05
CA ALA A 730 -26.84 -24.76 5.00
C ALA A 730 -28.26 -25.30 5.20
N ALA A 731 -28.60 -25.77 6.39
CA ALA A 731 -29.93 -26.27 6.75
C ALA A 731 -31.05 -25.25 6.41
N LYS A 732 -30.82 -23.98 6.75
CA LYS A 732 -31.78 -22.89 6.50
C LYS A 732 -31.89 -22.52 5.01
N ILE A 733 -30.74 -22.45 4.29
CA ILE A 733 -30.71 -22.11 2.86
C ILE A 733 -31.37 -23.20 2.01
N TRP A 734 -31.08 -24.47 2.28
CA TRP A 734 -31.64 -25.61 1.51
C TRP A 734 -32.91 -26.19 2.11
N HIS A 735 -33.43 -25.57 3.20
CA HIS A 735 -34.70 -25.99 3.88
C HIS A 735 -34.69 -27.47 4.32
N GLU A 736 -33.54 -27.92 4.84
CA GLU A 736 -33.33 -29.29 5.30
C GLU A 736 -33.04 -29.33 6.81
N PRO A 737 -33.34 -30.42 7.50
CA PRO A 737 -32.88 -30.64 8.88
C PRO A 737 -31.36 -30.63 8.95
N ILE A 738 -30.79 -30.06 10.03
CA ILE A 738 -29.34 -29.88 10.19
C ILE A 738 -28.55 -31.21 10.14
N GLU A 739 -29.20 -32.30 10.55
CA GLU A 739 -28.66 -33.66 10.56
C GLU A 739 -28.52 -34.26 9.15
N ARG A 740 -29.27 -33.72 8.17
CA ARG A 740 -29.25 -34.15 6.76
C ARG A 740 -28.33 -33.34 5.88
N VAL A 741 -27.77 -32.26 6.41
CA VAL A 741 -26.83 -31.38 5.64
C VAL A 741 -25.58 -32.17 5.28
N GLU A 742 -25.34 -32.30 4.00
CA GLU A 742 -24.14 -32.93 3.45
C GLU A 742 -22.91 -32.05 3.64
N ASP A 743 -21.72 -32.66 3.67
CA ASP A 743 -20.45 -31.91 3.79
C ASP A 743 -20.20 -30.99 2.60
N ALA A 744 -20.68 -31.34 1.39
CA ALA A 744 -20.63 -30.47 0.22
C ALA A 744 -21.45 -29.17 0.41
N GLN A 745 -22.65 -29.28 0.99
CA GLN A 745 -23.51 -28.14 1.32
C GLN A 745 -22.90 -27.27 2.43
N ARG A 746 -22.37 -27.91 3.48
CA ARG A 746 -21.64 -27.23 4.55
C ARG A 746 -20.46 -26.42 4.00
N LYS A 747 -19.67 -27.02 3.08
CA LYS A 747 -18.54 -26.34 2.43
C LYS A 747 -18.98 -25.14 1.59
N LYS A 748 -20.07 -25.28 0.84
CA LYS A 748 -20.68 -24.15 0.09
C LYS A 748 -21.18 -23.05 1.04
N ALA A 749 -21.89 -23.41 2.11
CA ALA A 749 -22.33 -22.44 3.12
C ALA A 749 -21.17 -21.74 3.82
N LYS A 750 -20.06 -22.43 4.09
CA LYS A 750 -18.83 -21.81 4.62
C LYS A 750 -18.29 -20.76 3.67
N GLN A 751 -18.21 -21.03 2.38
CA GLN A 751 -17.75 -20.06 1.38
C GLN A 751 -18.71 -18.89 1.25
N ALA A 752 -20.03 -19.12 1.33
CA ALA A 752 -21.05 -18.09 1.31
C ALA A 752 -20.97 -17.20 2.56
N ASN A 753 -20.90 -17.78 3.78
CA ASN A 753 -20.81 -17.04 5.04
C ASN A 753 -19.65 -16.04 5.01
N PHE A 754 -18.43 -16.49 4.70
CA PHE A 754 -17.28 -15.58 4.64
C PHE A 754 -17.35 -14.62 3.45
N GLY A 755 -17.76 -15.09 2.26
CA GLY A 755 -17.84 -14.24 1.08
C GLY A 755 -18.84 -13.09 1.25
N ILE A 756 -20.05 -13.38 1.74
CA ILE A 756 -21.14 -12.40 1.85
C ILE A 756 -20.81 -11.35 2.93
N ILE A 757 -20.26 -11.76 4.07
CA ILE A 757 -19.86 -10.85 5.15
C ILE A 757 -18.83 -9.84 4.65
N TYR A 758 -17.94 -10.26 3.77
CA TYR A 758 -16.96 -9.36 3.15
C TYR A 758 -17.49 -8.58 1.93
N GLY A 759 -18.79 -8.64 1.68
CA GLY A 759 -19.43 -7.87 0.60
C GLY A 759 -19.10 -8.38 -0.80
N ILE A 760 -18.94 -9.70 -0.98
CA ILE A 760 -18.69 -10.31 -2.29
C ILE A 760 -19.89 -10.07 -3.23
N THR A 761 -19.61 -9.76 -4.48
CA THR A 761 -20.66 -9.67 -5.51
C THR A 761 -21.10 -11.06 -5.98
N ALA A 762 -22.30 -11.16 -6.56
CA ALA A 762 -22.77 -12.43 -7.15
C ALA A 762 -21.78 -13.00 -8.18
N PHE A 763 -21.17 -12.13 -8.98
CA PHE A 763 -20.14 -12.53 -9.93
C PHE A 763 -18.89 -13.10 -9.23
N GLY A 764 -18.39 -12.43 -8.19
CA GLY A 764 -17.23 -12.91 -7.42
C GLY A 764 -17.52 -14.24 -6.70
N LEU A 765 -18.75 -14.39 -6.16
CA LEU A 765 -19.16 -15.65 -5.50
C LEU A 765 -19.29 -16.79 -6.52
N ALA A 766 -19.88 -16.53 -7.68
CA ALA A 766 -20.00 -17.50 -8.77
C ALA A 766 -18.62 -18.02 -9.21
N GLN A 767 -17.68 -17.12 -9.41
CA GLN A 767 -16.31 -17.46 -9.81
C GLN A 767 -15.59 -18.29 -8.72
N ARG A 768 -15.74 -17.89 -7.45
CA ARG A 768 -15.10 -18.57 -6.31
C ARG A 768 -15.64 -19.98 -6.06
N MET A 769 -16.93 -20.17 -6.27
CA MET A 769 -17.63 -21.45 -6.03
C MET A 769 -17.71 -22.34 -7.28
N GLY A 770 -17.36 -21.83 -8.46
CA GLY A 770 -17.51 -22.54 -9.73
C GLY A 770 -18.97 -22.81 -10.13
N ILE A 771 -19.90 -21.88 -9.77
CA ILE A 771 -21.35 -21.98 -10.03
C ILE A 771 -21.82 -20.90 -11.01
N ALA A 772 -23.06 -21.04 -11.53
CA ALA A 772 -23.65 -20.02 -12.39
C ALA A 772 -23.91 -18.71 -11.64
N ASN A 773 -23.81 -17.57 -12.33
CA ASN A 773 -24.04 -16.24 -11.72
C ASN A 773 -25.48 -16.07 -11.17
N GLY A 774 -26.47 -16.73 -11.79
CA GLY A 774 -27.85 -16.78 -11.29
C GLY A 774 -27.92 -17.51 -9.94
N GLU A 775 -27.34 -18.71 -9.85
CA GLU A 775 -27.27 -19.51 -8.63
C GLU A 775 -26.58 -18.76 -7.48
N ALA A 776 -25.46 -18.06 -7.77
CA ALA A 776 -24.80 -17.23 -6.77
C ALA A 776 -25.67 -16.07 -6.28
N ARG A 777 -26.46 -15.46 -7.16
CA ARG A 777 -27.40 -14.38 -6.79
C ARG A 777 -28.52 -14.92 -5.89
N ASP A 778 -29.08 -16.08 -6.22
CA ASP A 778 -30.13 -16.73 -5.44
C ASP A 778 -29.56 -17.12 -4.05
N LEU A 779 -28.37 -17.66 -3.99
CA LEU A 779 -27.68 -18.01 -2.74
C LEU A 779 -27.49 -16.79 -1.82
N ILE A 780 -27.08 -15.64 -2.37
CA ILE A 780 -26.97 -14.38 -1.62
C ILE A 780 -28.33 -13.91 -1.13
N ALA A 781 -29.36 -14.00 -1.96
CA ALA A 781 -30.73 -13.63 -1.58
C ALA A 781 -31.26 -14.53 -0.46
N ASP A 782 -31.02 -15.83 -0.54
CA ASP A 782 -31.42 -16.81 0.48
C ASP A 782 -30.67 -16.60 1.79
N TYR A 783 -29.40 -16.27 1.72
CA TYR A 783 -28.61 -15.91 2.88
C TYR A 783 -29.20 -14.69 3.61
N PHE A 784 -29.51 -13.62 2.91
CA PHE A 784 -30.09 -12.42 3.52
C PHE A 784 -31.56 -12.62 3.96
N ARG A 785 -32.27 -13.57 3.36
CA ARG A 785 -33.59 -13.99 3.84
C ARG A 785 -33.47 -14.75 5.16
N THR A 786 -32.43 -15.54 5.28
CA THR A 786 -32.11 -16.30 6.51
C THR A 786 -31.60 -15.40 7.64
N PHE A 787 -30.77 -14.40 7.29
CA PHE A 787 -30.17 -13.46 8.23
C PHE A 787 -30.50 -12.00 7.86
N PRO A 788 -31.74 -11.56 8.04
CA PRO A 788 -32.19 -10.24 7.54
C PRO A 788 -31.52 -9.07 8.27
N ARG A 789 -31.16 -9.24 9.54
CA ARG A 789 -30.47 -8.19 10.30
C ARG A 789 -29.00 -8.04 9.90
N VAL A 790 -28.36 -9.06 9.36
CA VAL A 790 -27.02 -8.95 8.76
C VAL A 790 -27.07 -8.01 7.56
N HIS A 791 -28.05 -8.16 6.67
CA HIS A 791 -28.22 -7.24 5.54
C HIS A 791 -28.47 -5.80 5.99
N ALA A 792 -29.37 -5.63 6.97
CA ALA A 792 -29.68 -4.31 7.53
C ALA A 792 -28.43 -3.65 8.16
N TYR A 793 -27.63 -4.40 8.90
CA TYR A 793 -26.36 -3.93 9.46
C TYR A 793 -25.38 -3.49 8.37
N MET A 794 -25.22 -4.28 7.31
CA MET A 794 -24.30 -3.93 6.21
C MET A 794 -24.69 -2.61 5.54
N GLU A 795 -25.99 -2.37 5.31
CA GLU A 795 -26.45 -1.09 4.76
C GLU A 795 -26.29 0.06 5.76
N GLN A 796 -26.56 -0.19 7.04
CA GLN A 796 -26.35 0.79 8.11
C GLN A 796 -24.87 1.17 8.26
N ALA A 797 -23.94 0.20 8.19
CA ALA A 797 -22.50 0.45 8.26
C ALA A 797 -22.03 1.38 7.11
N LYS A 798 -22.52 1.14 5.89
CA LYS A 798 -22.25 2.03 4.75
C LYS A 798 -22.81 3.44 4.97
N GLN A 799 -24.03 3.53 5.51
CA GLN A 799 -24.68 4.82 5.77
C GLN A 799 -23.94 5.61 6.85
N LEU A 800 -23.60 4.98 7.97
CA LEU A 800 -22.81 5.59 9.04
C LEU A 800 -21.44 6.06 8.55
N ALA A 801 -20.79 5.25 7.70
CA ALA A 801 -19.51 5.64 7.10
C ALA A 801 -19.65 6.86 6.18
N ARG A 802 -20.76 7.01 5.44
CA ARG A 802 -21.03 8.22 4.65
C ARG A 802 -21.26 9.46 5.50
N GLU A 803 -21.90 9.29 6.66
CA GLU A 803 -22.20 10.40 7.59
C GLU A 803 -20.97 10.85 8.38
N LYS A 804 -20.19 9.88 8.89
CA LYS A 804 -19.05 10.13 9.77
C LYS A 804 -17.71 10.27 9.04
N GLY A 805 -17.59 9.76 7.81
CA GLY A 805 -16.33 9.68 7.07
C GLY A 805 -15.39 8.55 7.49
N TYR A 806 -15.80 7.70 8.43
CA TYR A 806 -15.02 6.56 8.94
C TYR A 806 -15.92 5.41 9.38
N ALA A 807 -15.34 4.21 9.45
CA ALA A 807 -15.90 3.04 10.13
C ALA A 807 -15.22 2.87 11.49
N GLU A 808 -15.92 2.29 12.47
CA GLU A 808 -15.49 2.21 13.87
C GLU A 808 -15.69 0.79 14.42
N THR A 809 -14.71 0.28 15.17
CA THR A 809 -14.78 -1.02 15.88
C THR A 809 -15.55 -0.90 17.19
N ILE A 810 -15.82 -2.05 17.86
CA ILE A 810 -16.42 -2.10 19.20
C ILE A 810 -15.52 -1.45 20.27
N PHE A 811 -14.23 -1.24 19.99
CA PHE A 811 -13.26 -0.54 20.85
C PHE A 811 -12.97 0.88 20.37
N HIS A 812 -13.82 1.43 19.49
CA HIS A 812 -13.70 2.78 18.94
C HIS A 812 -12.47 3.05 18.08
N ARG A 813 -11.81 2.00 17.57
CA ARG A 813 -10.78 2.15 16.53
C ARG A 813 -11.43 2.66 15.25
N ARG A 814 -10.87 3.72 14.66
CA ARG A 814 -11.40 4.34 13.45
C ARG A 814 -10.59 3.94 12.22
N ARG A 815 -11.31 3.70 11.14
CA ARG A 815 -10.75 3.59 9.79
C ARG A 815 -11.41 4.64 8.91
N TYR A 816 -10.64 5.61 8.46
CA TYR A 816 -11.14 6.68 7.62
C TYR A 816 -11.43 6.19 6.20
N LEU A 817 -12.53 6.65 5.62
CA LEU A 817 -13.05 6.19 4.32
C LEU A 817 -13.38 7.40 3.44
N PRO A 818 -12.39 8.18 2.99
CA PRO A 818 -12.62 9.39 2.20
C PRO A 818 -13.38 9.11 0.89
N ASP A 819 -13.21 7.91 0.34
CA ASP A 819 -13.84 7.49 -0.91
C ASP A 819 -15.27 6.97 -0.78
N ILE A 820 -15.86 6.96 0.41
CA ILE A 820 -17.20 6.37 0.66
C ILE A 820 -18.32 7.10 -0.09
N THR A 821 -18.14 8.38 -0.41
CA THR A 821 -19.06 9.20 -1.19
C THR A 821 -18.64 9.36 -2.66
N SER A 822 -17.60 8.65 -3.09
CA SER A 822 -17.09 8.71 -4.45
C SER A 822 -18.19 8.36 -5.45
N ARG A 823 -18.32 9.15 -6.51
CA ARG A 823 -19.26 8.86 -7.61
C ARG A 823 -18.77 7.73 -8.52
N ASN A 824 -17.49 7.39 -8.46
CA ASN A 824 -16.94 6.22 -9.13
C ASN A 824 -17.37 4.93 -8.41
N ASN A 825 -18.20 4.11 -9.07
CA ASN A 825 -18.75 2.87 -8.49
C ASN A 825 -17.67 1.88 -8.02
N THR A 826 -16.54 1.78 -8.70
CA THR A 826 -15.45 0.86 -8.32
C THR A 826 -14.75 1.34 -7.05
N VAL A 827 -14.44 2.63 -6.98
CA VAL A 827 -13.80 3.28 -5.83
C VAL A 827 -14.74 3.25 -4.63
N ARG A 828 -15.98 3.71 -4.82
CA ARG A 828 -17.03 3.67 -3.77
C ARG A 828 -17.28 2.25 -3.29
N GLY A 829 -17.39 1.27 -4.19
CA GLY A 829 -17.61 -0.13 -3.83
C GLY A 829 -16.47 -0.72 -3.00
N PHE A 830 -15.23 -0.25 -3.20
CA PHE A 830 -14.11 -0.63 -2.35
C PHE A 830 -14.24 -0.02 -0.95
N ALA A 831 -14.57 1.28 -0.85
CA ALA A 831 -14.81 1.95 0.42
C ALA A 831 -16.02 1.37 1.18
N GLU A 832 -17.11 1.03 0.46
CA GLU A 832 -18.28 0.37 1.04
C GLU A 832 -17.96 -1.01 1.63
N ARG A 833 -17.12 -1.82 0.96
CA ARG A 833 -16.64 -3.08 1.53
C ARG A 833 -15.78 -2.85 2.78
N ASN A 834 -14.93 -1.83 2.77
CA ASN A 834 -14.15 -1.48 3.96
C ASN A 834 -15.02 -0.98 5.11
N ALA A 835 -16.13 -0.27 4.83
CA ALA A 835 -17.09 0.16 5.84
C ALA A 835 -17.74 -1.03 6.58
N ILE A 836 -17.94 -2.16 5.88
CA ILE A 836 -18.48 -3.38 6.46
C ILE A 836 -17.40 -4.18 7.19
N ASN A 837 -16.22 -4.32 6.58
CA ASN A 837 -15.17 -5.24 7.04
C ASN A 837 -14.35 -4.67 8.21
N ALA A 838 -14.07 -3.34 8.20
CA ALA A 838 -13.22 -2.74 9.21
C ALA A 838 -13.76 -2.89 10.64
N PRO A 839 -15.05 -2.72 10.92
CA PRO A 839 -15.59 -2.98 12.25
C PRO A 839 -15.40 -4.42 12.73
N ILE A 840 -15.50 -5.40 11.83
CA ILE A 840 -15.38 -6.83 12.16
C ILE A 840 -13.92 -7.19 12.41
N GLN A 841 -13.06 -6.98 11.40
CA GLN A 841 -11.64 -7.35 11.47
C GLN A 841 -10.88 -6.55 12.54
N GLY A 842 -11.24 -5.28 12.70
CA GLY A 842 -10.60 -4.46 13.72
C GLY A 842 -11.05 -4.86 15.13
N SER A 843 -12.32 -5.23 15.32
CA SER A 843 -12.80 -5.73 16.62
C SER A 843 -12.17 -7.08 16.98
N GLU A 844 -12.00 -7.98 16.02
CA GLU A 844 -11.24 -9.23 16.19
C GLU A 844 -9.81 -8.94 16.65
N ALA A 845 -9.12 -8.02 15.94
CA ALA A 845 -7.75 -7.64 16.27
C ALA A 845 -7.63 -7.06 17.69
N ASP A 846 -8.59 -6.24 18.11
CA ASP A 846 -8.61 -5.68 19.46
C ASP A 846 -8.95 -6.72 20.54
N ILE A 847 -9.86 -7.66 20.26
CA ILE A 847 -10.21 -8.76 21.19
C ILE A 847 -8.97 -9.64 21.47
N ILE A 848 -8.23 -10.05 20.43
CA ILE A 848 -7.04 -10.89 20.63
C ILE A 848 -5.93 -10.14 21.37
N LYS A 849 -5.76 -8.83 21.11
CA LYS A 849 -4.82 -7.98 21.84
C LYS A 849 -5.17 -7.91 23.35
N VAL A 850 -6.45 -7.77 23.66
CA VAL A 850 -6.92 -7.80 25.07
C VAL A 850 -6.62 -9.16 25.71
N ALA A 851 -6.87 -10.26 25.01
CA ALA A 851 -6.52 -11.59 25.51
C ALA A 851 -5.02 -11.73 25.78
N MET A 852 -4.16 -11.31 24.82
CA MET A 852 -2.69 -11.34 24.97
C MET A 852 -2.22 -10.57 26.21
N ILE A 853 -2.75 -9.36 26.42
CA ILE A 853 -2.41 -8.51 27.58
C ILE A 853 -2.81 -9.20 28.88
N ARG A 854 -4.02 -9.77 28.96
CA ARG A 854 -4.52 -10.43 30.16
C ARG A 854 -3.78 -11.72 30.46
N ILE A 855 -3.49 -12.56 29.46
CA ILE A 855 -2.70 -13.77 29.58
C ILE A 855 -1.31 -13.45 30.13
N HIS A 856 -0.61 -12.49 29.49
CA HIS A 856 0.74 -12.09 29.89
C HIS A 856 0.77 -11.58 31.33
N ARG A 857 -0.20 -10.76 31.73
CA ARG A 857 -0.34 -10.27 33.10
C ARG A 857 -0.55 -11.42 34.08
N ARG A 858 -1.50 -12.35 33.81
CA ARG A 858 -1.78 -13.52 34.68
C ARG A 858 -0.58 -14.44 34.77
N PHE A 859 0.18 -14.63 33.70
CA PHE A 859 1.40 -15.43 33.78
C PHE A 859 2.41 -14.80 34.75
N ALA A 860 2.56 -13.49 34.74
CA ALA A 860 3.44 -12.79 35.69
C ALA A 860 2.91 -12.87 37.13
N GLU A 861 1.61 -12.67 37.37
CA GLU A 861 0.97 -12.71 38.68
C GLU A 861 1.02 -14.13 39.32
N GLU A 862 0.85 -15.18 38.50
CA GLU A 862 0.87 -16.57 38.95
C GLU A 862 2.26 -17.22 38.92
N GLY A 863 3.30 -16.46 38.50
CA GLY A 863 4.69 -16.92 38.42
C GLY A 863 4.94 -18.03 37.42
N ILE A 864 4.17 -18.04 36.29
CA ILE A 864 4.29 -19.00 35.19
C ILE A 864 5.55 -18.71 34.40
N ARG A 865 6.35 -19.75 34.14
CA ARG A 865 7.58 -19.69 33.35
C ARG A 865 7.33 -19.87 31.85
N SER A 866 6.24 -20.55 31.50
CA SER A 866 5.80 -20.75 30.09
C SER A 866 5.63 -19.43 29.37
N LYS A 867 5.88 -19.42 28.06
CA LYS A 867 5.94 -18.19 27.25
C LYS A 867 4.99 -18.23 26.07
N MET A 868 4.33 -17.08 25.79
CA MET A 868 3.68 -16.81 24.52
C MET A 868 4.79 -16.53 23.48
N ILE A 869 4.76 -17.20 22.34
CA ILE A 869 5.84 -17.14 21.35
C ILE A 869 5.42 -16.61 19.98
N LEU A 870 4.17 -16.87 19.57
CA LEU A 870 3.63 -16.40 18.29
C LEU A 870 2.18 -15.95 18.41
N GLN A 871 1.81 -14.99 17.59
CA GLN A 871 0.43 -14.61 17.26
C GLN A 871 0.26 -14.67 15.74
N VAL A 872 -0.72 -15.44 15.26
CA VAL A 872 -0.99 -15.65 13.85
C VAL A 872 -2.50 -15.54 13.60
N HIS A 873 -2.94 -14.40 13.03
CA HIS A 873 -4.36 -14.06 12.81
C HIS A 873 -5.18 -14.08 14.12
N ASP A 874 -5.96 -15.13 14.38
CA ASP A 874 -6.81 -15.39 15.53
C ASP A 874 -6.24 -16.45 16.49
N GLU A 875 -5.00 -16.90 16.27
CA GLU A 875 -4.28 -17.95 16.97
C GLU A 875 -3.17 -17.38 17.87
N LEU A 876 -3.04 -17.91 19.08
CA LEU A 876 -1.94 -17.69 20.01
C LEU A 876 -1.17 -18.98 20.26
N ASN A 877 0.15 -18.92 20.20
CA ASN A 877 1.04 -20.07 20.34
C ASN A 877 1.98 -19.89 21.54
N PHE A 878 2.24 -20.97 22.25
CA PHE A 878 3.00 -20.99 23.50
C PHE A 878 4.00 -22.13 23.54
N SER A 879 5.11 -21.87 24.23
CA SER A 879 6.05 -22.89 24.71
C SER A 879 5.79 -23.14 26.19
N VAL A 880 5.35 -24.34 26.55
CA VAL A 880 4.78 -24.63 27.86
C VAL A 880 5.51 -25.75 28.58
N TYR A 881 5.94 -25.50 29.80
CA TYR A 881 6.51 -26.51 30.67
C TYR A 881 5.44 -27.56 31.04
N PRO A 882 5.75 -28.87 31.02
CA PRO A 882 4.76 -29.94 31.27
C PRO A 882 4.02 -29.81 32.58
N GLU A 883 4.70 -29.35 33.63
CA GLU A 883 4.12 -29.15 34.95
C GLU A 883 3.11 -27.99 35.02
N GLU A 884 3.19 -27.02 34.10
CA GLU A 884 2.30 -25.88 34.02
C GLU A 884 1.12 -26.10 33.03
N LYS A 885 1.09 -27.27 32.36
CA LYS A 885 0.16 -27.59 31.24
C LYS A 885 -1.31 -27.24 31.60
N ALA A 886 -1.85 -27.80 32.64
CA ALA A 886 -3.25 -27.62 32.99
C ALA A 886 -3.58 -26.18 33.43
N LEU A 887 -2.62 -25.50 34.06
CA LEU A 887 -2.78 -24.13 34.51
C LEU A 887 -2.76 -23.16 33.29
N VAL A 888 -1.80 -23.32 32.39
CA VAL A 888 -1.67 -22.50 31.20
C VAL A 888 -2.90 -22.66 30.29
N GLU A 889 -3.34 -23.89 30.00
CA GLU A 889 -4.55 -24.14 29.20
C GLU A 889 -5.76 -23.42 29.79
N ARG A 890 -5.99 -23.57 31.11
CA ARG A 890 -7.09 -22.92 31.79
C ARG A 890 -7.03 -21.40 31.66
N ILE A 891 -5.87 -20.78 31.90
CA ILE A 891 -5.71 -19.32 31.87
C ILE A 891 -5.91 -18.83 30.44
N VAL A 892 -5.27 -19.46 29.45
CA VAL A 892 -5.33 -19.00 28.06
C VAL A 892 -6.76 -19.09 27.51
N VAL A 893 -7.43 -20.23 27.71
CA VAL A 893 -8.82 -20.39 27.24
C VAL A 893 -9.75 -19.41 27.98
N GLU A 894 -9.62 -19.28 29.29
CA GLU A 894 -10.44 -18.38 30.09
C GLU A 894 -10.29 -16.91 29.66
N GLU A 895 -9.06 -16.42 29.46
CA GLU A 895 -8.80 -15.03 29.05
C GLU A 895 -9.18 -14.75 27.59
N MET A 896 -9.04 -15.74 26.70
CA MET A 896 -9.52 -15.60 25.32
C MET A 896 -11.07 -15.56 25.28
N GLU A 897 -11.76 -16.46 25.97
CA GLU A 897 -13.21 -16.51 25.97
C GLU A 897 -13.87 -15.32 26.68
N HIS A 898 -13.16 -14.68 27.62
CA HIS A 898 -13.64 -13.52 28.38
C HIS A 898 -12.98 -12.20 27.98
N ALA A 899 -12.22 -12.16 26.90
CA ALA A 899 -11.56 -10.94 26.42
C ALA A 899 -12.54 -9.80 26.16
N TYR A 900 -13.74 -10.12 25.66
CA TYR A 900 -14.84 -9.19 25.46
C TYR A 900 -16.20 -9.90 25.62
N THR A 901 -17.23 -9.17 26.06
CA THR A 901 -18.58 -9.71 26.18
C THR A 901 -19.40 -9.43 24.93
N LEU A 902 -19.53 -10.41 24.06
CA LEU A 902 -20.42 -10.37 22.90
C LEU A 902 -21.84 -10.87 23.26
N SER A 903 -22.82 -10.67 22.36
CA SER A 903 -24.15 -11.29 22.48
C SER A 903 -24.16 -12.81 22.27
N VAL A 904 -23.04 -13.36 21.83
CA VAL A 904 -22.75 -14.79 21.68
C VAL A 904 -21.46 -15.12 22.41
N PRO A 905 -21.26 -16.35 22.90
CA PRO A 905 -20.00 -16.71 23.57
C PRO A 905 -18.83 -16.61 22.60
N LEU A 906 -17.68 -16.11 23.06
CA LEU A 906 -16.39 -16.37 22.43
C LEU A 906 -15.98 -17.79 22.79
N VAL A 907 -15.39 -18.54 21.87
CA VAL A 907 -14.92 -19.90 22.07
C VAL A 907 -13.49 -19.99 21.56
N ALA A 908 -12.59 -20.52 22.36
CA ALA A 908 -11.21 -20.80 22.00
C ALA A 908 -10.99 -22.32 21.90
N ASP A 909 -10.64 -22.78 20.71
CA ASP A 909 -10.24 -24.18 20.49
C ASP A 909 -8.75 -24.31 20.87
N ALA A 910 -8.42 -25.28 21.71
CA ALA A 910 -7.08 -25.47 22.26
C ALA A 910 -6.50 -26.82 21.88
N GLY A 911 -5.23 -26.85 21.50
CA GLY A 911 -4.53 -28.06 21.12
C GLY A 911 -3.11 -28.16 21.64
N TRP A 912 -2.60 -29.39 21.75
CA TRP A 912 -1.28 -29.72 22.28
C TRP A 912 -0.49 -30.57 21.29
N GLY A 913 0.79 -30.29 21.15
CA GLY A 913 1.65 -31.07 20.31
C GLY A 913 3.13 -30.96 20.68
N ARG A 914 3.95 -31.65 19.90
CA ARG A 914 5.41 -31.50 19.93
C ARG A 914 5.91 -30.41 19.00
N ASN A 915 5.05 -29.93 18.12
CA ASN A 915 5.30 -28.89 17.15
C ASN A 915 4.00 -28.15 16.83
N TRP A 916 4.10 -27.07 16.05
CA TRP A 916 2.96 -26.23 15.70
C TRP A 916 1.85 -26.99 14.96
N LEU A 917 2.21 -27.91 14.02
CA LEU A 917 1.19 -28.65 13.27
C LEU A 917 0.39 -29.60 14.14
N GLU A 918 1.05 -30.29 15.09
CA GLU A 918 0.36 -31.24 15.99
C GLU A 918 -0.56 -30.51 16.98
N ALA A 919 -0.26 -29.27 17.31
CA ALA A 919 -1.02 -28.48 18.28
C ALA A 919 -2.19 -27.71 17.67
N HIS A 920 -2.26 -27.57 16.32
CA HIS A 920 -3.29 -26.79 15.60
C HIS A 920 -4.46 -27.61 15.08
#